data_2784d83ac27c5a908319862b0085dd1a
#
_entry.id   2784d83ac27c5a908319862b0085dd1a
#
_cell.length_a   1.000
_cell.length_b   1.000
_cell.length_c   1.000
_cell.angle_alpha   90.00
_cell.angle_beta   90.00
_cell.angle_gamma   90.00
#
_symmetry.space_group_name_H-M   'P 1'
#
loop_
_entity.id
_entity.type
_entity.pdbx_description
1 polymer ?
#
loop_
_entity_poly.entity_id
_entity_poly.type
_entity_poly.pdbx_seq_one_letter_code
_entity_poly.pdbx_strand_id
1 'polypeptide(L)'
;MTKKGLNDEQKRIATSLDGFLVVDAGPGTGKTHTIVERYLNLLRVEGLDQRDILLMTFTNNAAEEMKERLKTKAGTNVQIQTSTFSSFCLNVVLESPESVSAFLRTKERLTRNAKLVENETLNREYFRNFYADFIKKSGHKYGNAAALTSNGVKDVYVMIKKLMTMGIMPLPDYDWFGIRDLVGDLPGLYSKLKRMNTPSLTKLVLGDLKKYEMGDKGLVSDEPIPEEMLKEAVNEPREQLLWLFHDIFYEYLRSSISDNRLTFGMADLFALAVLYSDKEARKRSSYRYVMIDEFQDTNELQLKVAMMILKEPNLCVVGDWKQGIFGFRDASIDNITEFGRKIKEIKKELNKGDIKVNFDIPEICEIPLVMNYRSSQKVIDTAFDTLRFKASKDEEIDETLLNRITKIKQGRDDIKENTGIEFYRSETSENEILTVLWKIQDYVTSGKYTICEKDVERQPEYKDIAVLCRGNNTCRKIRDKAEELGIPVYLQGDVVVMASREGKLALAWLRYVNNKTDAAGQAAILADAGYSLAEMEYFVGTKNDMPQKYIDQRKRLVRKKRRLNDLLTSIFDFYGLNNDMTQAIISILSSAHRNTLLTISDIIRLIEEDIEETTTYPLDPMLNTEAVTIQTMHKSKGLEYPIVIIAGINQKVFPSNRGDSTKFRYDPLYGLRSQYEYRESDGFHTMGMSWKWFILGRTDAREYDEERRLFFVAVSRAKQYVTMTCYKPSRFMSAFGEDNFVPSDPTLDRIVVAKTKRTIPAPIIEPYSKRRINLSVHDLMEIHGSIGRGDEAGGKGMEYGTKVHEAAHLLASGKRPKEDLAEIPEIERILDSVRTGDILTETNCTLPIGNVMIRGVIDMLAIFPDRVEVHDYKTDIDRTYLPKYEVQLSVYALSAGSYFKRPVKCFIDFLSLGESVEVVPLMLDEIEKKVKTLIHDL
;
A
#
# COMPACT_ATOMS: atom_id res chain seq x y z
N MET A 1 7.61 -30.00 -11.79
CA MET A 1 8.27 -29.37 -12.97
C MET A 1 9.14 -30.44 -13.60
N THR A 2 8.75 -30.94 -14.76
CA THR A 2 9.60 -31.78 -15.60
C THR A 2 10.90 -31.01 -15.87
N LYS A 3 12.04 -31.70 -15.82
CA LYS A 3 13.40 -31.18 -16.11
C LYS A 3 13.54 -30.80 -17.61
N LYS A 4 12.62 -29.99 -18.19
CA LYS A 4 12.90 -29.34 -19.46
C LYS A 4 13.84 -28.16 -19.15
N GLY A 5 15.06 -28.21 -19.70
CA GLY A 5 16.03 -27.11 -19.60
C GLY A 5 15.47 -25.82 -20.20
N LEU A 6 16.22 -24.72 -20.07
CA LEU A 6 15.89 -23.45 -20.69
C LEU A 6 15.71 -23.64 -22.22
N ASN A 7 14.72 -22.97 -22.81
CA ASN A 7 14.63 -22.82 -24.25
C ASN A 7 15.73 -21.85 -24.78
N ASP A 8 15.85 -21.69 -26.10
CA ASP A 8 16.96 -20.97 -26.67
C ASP A 8 16.93 -19.46 -26.34
N GLU A 9 15.74 -18.82 -26.28
CA GLU A 9 15.61 -17.42 -25.85
C GLU A 9 15.97 -17.28 -24.38
N GLN A 10 15.47 -18.16 -23.53
CA GLN A 10 15.79 -18.17 -22.10
C GLN A 10 17.29 -18.41 -21.85
N LYS A 11 17.92 -19.32 -22.59
CA LYS A 11 19.39 -19.53 -22.54
C LYS A 11 20.13 -18.26 -22.94
N ARG A 12 19.73 -17.65 -24.04
CA ARG A 12 20.34 -16.40 -24.52
C ARG A 12 20.25 -15.30 -23.46
N ILE A 13 19.10 -15.11 -22.82
CA ILE A 13 18.92 -14.16 -21.73
C ILE A 13 19.81 -14.50 -20.53
N ALA A 14 19.86 -15.77 -20.14
CA ALA A 14 20.64 -16.23 -18.99
C ALA A 14 22.15 -16.10 -19.18
N THR A 15 22.66 -16.11 -20.44
CA THR A 15 24.10 -16.08 -20.76
C THR A 15 24.60 -14.73 -21.29
N SER A 16 23.73 -13.83 -21.80
CA SER A 16 24.10 -12.46 -22.22
C SER A 16 24.22 -11.56 -20.99
N LEU A 17 25.35 -11.59 -20.29
CA LEU A 17 25.48 -10.99 -18.97
C LEU A 17 25.67 -9.48 -19.01
N ASP A 18 26.41 -8.96 -19.97
CA ASP A 18 26.80 -7.54 -20.06
C ASP A 18 25.83 -6.73 -20.92
N GLY A 19 25.85 -5.41 -20.71
CA GLY A 19 25.09 -4.45 -21.48
C GLY A 19 23.65 -4.21 -20.98
N PHE A 20 22.88 -3.51 -21.80
CA PHE A 20 21.45 -3.25 -21.51
C PHE A 20 20.59 -4.27 -22.23
N LEU A 21 19.85 -5.04 -21.44
CA LEU A 21 18.97 -6.11 -21.91
C LEU A 21 17.53 -5.80 -21.53
N VAL A 22 16.65 -5.72 -22.50
CA VAL A 22 15.20 -5.63 -22.34
C VAL A 22 14.57 -6.96 -22.73
N VAL A 23 13.86 -7.57 -21.80
CA VAL A 23 13.17 -8.84 -22.01
C VAL A 23 11.67 -8.57 -22.08
N ASP A 24 11.09 -8.63 -23.30
CA ASP A 24 9.61 -8.61 -23.45
C ASP A 24 9.07 -10.03 -23.22
N ALA A 25 8.46 -10.20 -22.05
CA ALA A 25 8.09 -11.51 -21.57
C ALA A 25 6.60 -11.58 -21.25
N GLY A 26 5.80 -12.13 -22.15
CA GLY A 26 4.37 -12.31 -21.96
C GLY A 26 3.98 -13.19 -20.76
N PRO A 27 2.68 -13.33 -20.47
CA PRO A 27 2.20 -14.15 -19.37
C PRO A 27 2.62 -15.62 -19.57
N GLY A 28 3.06 -16.27 -18.49
CA GLY A 28 3.40 -17.69 -18.52
C GLY A 28 4.66 -18.09 -19.29
N THR A 29 5.50 -17.14 -19.72
CA THR A 29 6.72 -17.42 -20.50
C THR A 29 7.95 -17.81 -19.67
N GLY A 30 7.82 -17.87 -18.33
CA GLY A 30 8.91 -18.28 -17.45
C GLY A 30 9.87 -17.15 -17.09
N LYS A 31 9.41 -15.89 -17.05
CA LYS A 31 10.18 -14.70 -16.63
C LYS A 31 11.07 -14.96 -15.41
N THR A 32 10.43 -15.29 -14.28
CA THR A 32 11.11 -15.51 -13.00
C THR A 32 12.16 -16.61 -13.07
N HIS A 33 11.86 -17.69 -13.80
CA HIS A 33 12.83 -18.79 -13.99
C HIS A 33 14.07 -18.31 -14.74
N THR A 34 13.89 -17.52 -15.78
CA THR A 34 14.96 -16.99 -16.63
C THR A 34 15.86 -16.01 -15.86
N ILE A 35 15.26 -15.10 -15.06
CA ILE A 35 16.00 -14.16 -14.21
C ILE A 35 16.84 -14.92 -13.16
N VAL A 36 16.25 -15.92 -12.52
CA VAL A 36 16.96 -16.75 -11.52
C VAL A 36 18.18 -17.43 -12.16
N GLU A 37 18.06 -18.03 -13.33
CA GLU A 37 19.19 -18.64 -14.03
C GLU A 37 20.25 -17.62 -14.45
N ARG A 38 19.84 -16.42 -14.88
CA ARG A 38 20.77 -15.32 -15.16
C ARG A 38 21.57 -14.91 -13.92
N TYR A 39 20.89 -14.74 -12.78
CA TYR A 39 21.53 -14.42 -11.50
C TYR A 39 22.55 -15.49 -11.12
N LEU A 40 22.19 -16.77 -11.25
CA LEU A 40 23.10 -17.89 -10.98
C LEU A 40 24.32 -17.92 -11.91
N ASN A 41 24.17 -17.51 -13.18
CA ASN A 41 25.29 -17.40 -14.10
C ASN A 41 26.22 -16.24 -13.71
N LEU A 42 25.66 -15.08 -13.27
CA LEU A 42 26.46 -13.98 -12.73
C LEU A 42 27.30 -14.41 -11.52
N LEU A 43 26.74 -15.21 -10.60
CA LEU A 43 27.49 -15.72 -9.44
C LEU A 43 28.67 -16.63 -9.82
N ARG A 44 28.71 -17.13 -11.06
CA ARG A 44 29.81 -17.98 -11.59
C ARG A 44 30.89 -17.19 -12.33
N VAL A 45 30.68 -15.88 -12.51
CA VAL A 45 31.69 -15.00 -13.16
C VAL A 45 32.88 -14.85 -12.21
N GLU A 46 34.07 -15.24 -12.67
CA GLU A 46 35.29 -15.15 -11.88
C GLU A 46 35.61 -13.68 -11.49
N GLY A 47 35.89 -13.46 -10.21
CA GLY A 47 36.22 -12.14 -9.67
C GLY A 47 35.04 -11.18 -9.47
N LEU A 48 33.78 -11.61 -9.71
CA LEU A 48 32.60 -10.83 -9.39
C LEU A 48 32.18 -11.03 -7.91
N ASP A 49 32.12 -9.94 -7.14
CA ASP A 49 31.61 -9.97 -5.78
C ASP A 49 30.07 -10.14 -5.81
N GLN A 50 29.54 -11.03 -5.00
CA GLN A 50 28.08 -11.24 -4.87
C GLN A 50 27.33 -9.96 -4.47
N ARG A 51 27.99 -9.05 -3.77
CA ARG A 51 27.47 -7.74 -3.37
C ARG A 51 27.35 -6.75 -4.54
N ASP A 52 27.97 -7.05 -5.68
CA ASP A 52 27.88 -6.22 -6.89
C ASP A 52 26.67 -6.55 -7.78
N ILE A 53 25.83 -7.52 -7.37
CA ILE A 53 24.64 -7.97 -8.10
C ILE A 53 23.38 -7.60 -7.30
N LEU A 54 22.47 -6.83 -7.88
CA LEU A 54 21.18 -6.48 -7.28
C LEU A 54 20.03 -6.97 -8.14
N LEU A 55 19.07 -7.66 -7.52
CA LEU A 55 17.78 -8.04 -8.13
C LEU A 55 16.66 -7.28 -7.44
N MET A 56 15.95 -6.46 -8.21
CA MET A 56 14.83 -5.66 -7.72
C MET A 56 13.50 -6.24 -8.20
N THR A 57 12.50 -6.21 -7.32
CA THR A 57 11.14 -6.67 -7.61
C THR A 57 10.11 -5.64 -7.15
N PHE A 58 8.84 -5.85 -7.52
CA PHE A 58 7.77 -4.91 -7.16
C PHE A 58 7.18 -5.15 -5.77
N THR A 59 7.16 -6.40 -5.28
CA THR A 59 6.57 -6.75 -3.97
C THR A 59 7.55 -7.49 -3.07
N ASN A 60 7.38 -7.34 -1.76
CA ASN A 60 8.20 -8.03 -0.77
C ASN A 60 8.07 -9.57 -0.89
N ASN A 61 6.87 -10.08 -1.15
CA ASN A 61 6.65 -11.51 -1.35
C ASN A 61 7.44 -12.04 -2.58
N ALA A 62 7.45 -11.28 -3.69
CA ALA A 62 8.23 -11.66 -4.87
C ALA A 62 9.74 -11.63 -4.59
N ALA A 63 10.22 -10.63 -3.82
CA ALA A 63 11.63 -10.55 -3.43
C ALA A 63 12.05 -11.75 -2.57
N GLU A 64 11.24 -12.12 -1.59
CA GLU A 64 11.54 -13.28 -0.72
C GLU A 64 11.43 -14.60 -1.48
N GLU A 65 10.42 -14.79 -2.33
CA GLU A 65 10.29 -15.96 -3.19
C GLU A 65 11.50 -16.13 -4.12
N MET A 66 11.96 -15.03 -4.73
CA MET A 66 13.17 -15.06 -5.56
C MET A 66 14.41 -15.44 -4.75
N LYS A 67 14.56 -14.87 -3.57
CA LYS A 67 15.65 -15.15 -2.65
C LYS A 67 15.67 -16.63 -2.24
N GLU A 68 14.52 -17.21 -1.90
CA GLU A 68 14.40 -18.63 -1.56
C GLU A 68 14.74 -19.53 -2.74
N ARG A 69 14.25 -19.22 -3.95
CA ARG A 69 14.56 -19.96 -5.18
C ARG A 69 16.05 -19.93 -5.51
N LEU A 70 16.69 -18.76 -5.34
CA LEU A 70 18.12 -18.58 -5.55
C LEU A 70 18.93 -19.37 -4.50
N LYS A 71 18.59 -19.29 -3.21
CA LYS A 71 19.23 -20.06 -2.13
C LYS A 71 19.14 -21.56 -2.35
N THR A 72 17.98 -22.05 -2.78
CA THR A 72 17.74 -23.47 -3.06
C THR A 72 18.67 -24.00 -4.17
N LYS A 73 18.99 -23.16 -5.18
CA LYS A 73 19.82 -23.53 -6.32
C LYS A 73 21.30 -23.21 -6.14
N ALA A 74 21.65 -22.12 -5.48
CA ALA A 74 23.02 -21.66 -5.28
C ALA A 74 23.68 -22.21 -4.03
N GLY A 75 22.91 -22.72 -3.06
CA GLY A 75 23.37 -23.14 -1.74
C GLY A 75 23.19 -22.06 -0.67
N THR A 76 23.22 -22.49 0.60
CA THR A 76 22.90 -21.62 1.76
C THR A 76 23.97 -20.57 2.10
N ASN A 77 25.19 -20.72 1.57
CA ASN A 77 26.32 -19.82 1.88
C ASN A 77 26.44 -18.61 0.94
N VAL A 78 25.50 -18.42 0.00
CA VAL A 78 25.53 -17.34 -0.96
C VAL A 78 24.74 -16.14 -0.41
N GLN A 79 25.37 -14.97 -0.38
CA GLN A 79 24.70 -13.70 -0.07
C GLN A 79 23.92 -13.21 -1.30
N ILE A 80 22.61 -13.28 -1.23
CA ILE A 80 21.72 -12.89 -2.31
C ILE A 80 21.15 -11.51 -2.02
N GLN A 81 21.40 -10.54 -2.91
CA GLN A 81 20.89 -9.18 -2.83
C GLN A 81 19.59 -9.08 -3.63
N THR A 82 18.47 -9.25 -2.93
CA THR A 82 17.12 -9.01 -3.47
C THR A 82 16.41 -7.97 -2.64
N SER A 83 15.72 -7.03 -3.28
CA SER A 83 14.99 -5.96 -2.60
C SER A 83 13.80 -5.49 -3.43
N THR A 84 12.82 -4.85 -2.80
CA THR A 84 11.88 -3.99 -3.52
C THR A 84 12.49 -2.61 -3.70
N PHE A 85 12.01 -1.83 -4.69
CA PHE A 85 12.46 -0.44 -4.86
C PHE A 85 12.31 0.37 -3.57
N SER A 86 11.14 0.33 -2.95
CA SER A 86 10.89 1.14 -1.74
C SER A 86 11.75 0.71 -0.54
N SER A 87 12.02 -0.60 -0.37
CA SER A 87 12.94 -1.06 0.67
C SER A 87 14.37 -0.61 0.41
N PHE A 88 14.82 -0.68 -0.84
CA PHE A 88 16.12 -0.17 -1.26
C PHE A 88 16.25 1.34 -1.00
N CYS A 89 15.27 2.11 -1.48
CA CYS A 89 15.24 3.57 -1.29
C CYS A 89 15.23 3.96 0.19
N LEU A 90 14.44 3.27 1.01
CA LEU A 90 14.42 3.51 2.46
C LEU A 90 15.81 3.30 3.08
N ASN A 91 16.51 2.23 2.72
CA ASN A 91 17.86 1.98 3.22
C ASN A 91 18.84 3.09 2.84
N VAL A 92 18.80 3.55 1.57
CA VAL A 92 19.62 4.68 1.10
C VAL A 92 19.40 5.93 1.95
N VAL A 93 18.13 6.24 2.26
CA VAL A 93 17.76 7.42 3.08
C VAL A 93 18.23 7.26 4.53
N LEU A 94 18.02 6.08 5.14
CA LEU A 94 18.38 5.84 6.55
C LEU A 94 19.91 5.77 6.76
N GLU A 95 20.68 5.41 5.74
CA GLU A 95 22.14 5.42 5.77
C GLU A 95 22.74 6.84 5.64
N SER A 96 22.02 7.77 5.00
CA SER A 96 22.50 9.14 4.73
C SER A 96 21.40 10.19 4.95
N PRO A 97 20.75 10.25 6.13
CA PRO A 97 19.60 11.11 6.36
C PRO A 97 19.95 12.62 6.32
N GLU A 98 21.18 12.99 6.66
CA GLU A 98 21.68 14.37 6.58
C GLU A 98 21.71 14.92 5.16
N SER A 99 21.93 14.06 4.17
CA SER A 99 21.97 14.47 2.74
C SER A 99 20.60 14.92 2.25
N VAL A 100 19.51 14.40 2.84
CA VAL A 100 18.12 14.84 2.55
C VAL A 100 17.92 16.29 2.95
N SER A 101 18.30 16.64 4.20
CA SER A 101 18.14 18.00 4.73
C SER A 101 19.02 19.00 3.99
N ALA A 102 20.24 18.60 3.64
CA ALA A 102 21.16 19.41 2.85
C ALA A 102 20.62 19.69 1.46
N PHE A 103 20.04 18.70 0.79
CA PHE A 103 19.46 18.84 -0.54
C PHE A 103 18.25 19.78 -0.56
N LEU A 104 17.35 19.63 0.39
CA LEU A 104 16.16 20.48 0.56
C LEU A 104 16.50 21.87 1.14
N ARG A 105 17.77 22.13 1.49
CA ARG A 105 18.21 23.39 2.14
C ARG A 105 17.35 23.73 3.36
N THR A 106 17.00 22.72 4.17
CA THR A 106 16.18 22.87 5.36
C THR A 106 17.01 22.69 6.64
N LYS A 107 16.52 23.27 7.75
CA LYS A 107 17.14 23.13 9.07
C LYS A 107 16.65 21.89 9.80
N GLU A 108 15.49 21.38 9.45
CA GLU A 108 14.91 20.16 9.97
C GLU A 108 15.80 18.96 9.58
N ARG A 109 15.96 18.01 10.49
CA ARG A 109 16.85 16.86 10.29
C ARG A 109 16.07 15.54 10.40
N LEU A 110 16.22 14.73 9.39
CA LEU A 110 15.82 13.33 9.44
C LEU A 110 16.89 12.54 10.21
N THR A 111 16.49 11.51 10.95
CA THR A 111 17.41 10.62 11.66
C THR A 111 17.35 9.20 11.09
N ARG A 112 18.35 8.37 11.44
CA ARG A 112 18.39 6.95 11.06
C ARG A 112 17.20 6.13 11.59
N ASN A 113 16.52 6.64 12.62
CA ASN A 113 15.36 6.02 13.25
C ASN A 113 14.03 6.59 12.73
N ALA A 114 14.03 7.16 11.52
CA ALA A 114 12.81 7.68 10.91
C ALA A 114 11.75 6.59 10.79
N LYS A 115 10.53 6.92 11.22
CA LYS A 115 9.38 5.98 11.20
C LYS A 115 8.76 5.93 9.83
N LEU A 116 8.78 4.76 9.19
CA LEU A 116 8.00 4.52 7.98
C LEU A 116 6.54 4.26 8.36
N VAL A 117 5.62 5.08 7.86
CA VAL A 117 4.18 4.93 8.06
C VAL A 117 3.57 4.34 6.80
N GLU A 118 3.22 3.06 6.87
CA GLU A 118 2.65 2.30 5.74
C GLU A 118 1.13 2.53 5.59
N ASN A 119 0.44 2.84 6.68
CA ASN A 119 -1.01 3.01 6.67
C ASN A 119 -1.41 4.31 5.95
N GLU A 120 -2.15 4.17 4.86
CA GLU A 120 -2.56 5.28 4.00
C GLU A 120 -3.56 6.22 4.70
N THR A 121 -4.45 5.69 5.54
CA THR A 121 -5.42 6.51 6.31
C THR A 121 -4.70 7.43 7.28
N LEU A 122 -3.70 6.91 8.01
CA LEU A 122 -2.86 7.72 8.90
C LEU A 122 -2.05 8.78 8.12
N ASN A 123 -1.61 8.46 6.91
CA ASN A 123 -0.90 9.41 6.07
C ASN A 123 -1.80 10.55 5.60
N ARG A 124 -3.06 10.24 5.22
CA ARG A 124 -4.04 11.25 4.84
C ARG A 124 -4.47 12.13 6.01
N GLU A 125 -4.67 11.53 7.19
CA GLU A 125 -5.01 12.28 8.38
C GLU A 125 -3.89 13.24 8.78
N TYR A 126 -2.64 12.77 8.80
CA TYR A 126 -1.49 13.62 9.02
C TYR A 126 -1.44 14.78 8.01
N PHE A 127 -1.61 14.49 6.72
CA PHE A 127 -1.63 15.52 5.69
C PHE A 127 -2.77 16.52 5.90
N ARG A 128 -3.97 16.07 6.26
CA ARG A 128 -5.12 16.94 6.52
C ARG A 128 -4.87 17.90 7.68
N ASN A 129 -4.31 17.40 8.78
CA ASN A 129 -3.96 18.24 9.94
C ASN A 129 -2.88 19.26 9.57
N PHE A 130 -1.81 18.80 8.90
CA PHE A 130 -0.78 19.68 8.35
C PHE A 130 -1.38 20.76 7.42
N TYR A 131 -2.23 20.35 6.49
CA TYR A 131 -2.86 21.27 5.51
C TYR A 131 -3.74 22.31 6.20
N ALA A 132 -4.53 21.92 7.20
CA ALA A 132 -5.37 22.85 7.96
C ALA A 132 -4.54 23.94 8.66
N ASP A 133 -3.42 23.54 9.29
CA ASP A 133 -2.49 24.48 9.93
C ASP A 133 -1.78 25.38 8.91
N PHE A 134 -1.36 24.81 7.78
CA PHE A 134 -0.73 25.56 6.69
C PHE A 134 -1.67 26.63 6.12
N ILE A 135 -2.90 26.28 5.79
CA ILE A 135 -3.89 27.23 5.22
C ILE A 135 -4.26 28.29 6.24
N LYS A 136 -4.41 27.93 7.52
CA LYS A 136 -4.68 28.92 8.58
C LYS A 136 -3.57 29.96 8.70
N LYS A 137 -2.31 29.56 8.52
CA LYS A 137 -1.13 30.45 8.63
C LYS A 137 -0.87 31.24 7.35
N SER A 138 -1.05 30.63 6.18
CA SER A 138 -0.54 31.14 4.91
C SER A 138 -1.58 31.26 3.79
N GLY A 139 -2.79 30.71 3.97
CA GLY A 139 -3.82 30.64 2.92
C GLY A 139 -4.22 32.00 2.30
N HIS A 140 -4.17 33.08 3.10
CA HIS A 140 -4.49 34.44 2.63
C HIS A 140 -3.59 34.94 1.49
N LYS A 141 -2.40 34.35 1.30
CA LYS A 141 -1.45 34.71 0.23
C LYS A 141 -1.87 34.23 -1.15
N TYR A 142 -2.76 33.21 -1.23
CA TYR A 142 -3.06 32.49 -2.47
C TYR A 142 -4.47 32.73 -3.00
N GLY A 143 -5.21 33.70 -2.44
CA GLY A 143 -6.53 34.10 -2.94
C GLY A 143 -7.50 32.93 -3.16
N ASN A 144 -8.14 32.91 -4.32
CA ASN A 144 -9.11 31.85 -4.68
C ASN A 144 -8.49 30.44 -4.79
N ALA A 145 -7.17 30.32 -5.00
CA ALA A 145 -6.51 29.02 -5.05
C ALA A 145 -6.59 28.29 -3.69
N ALA A 146 -6.49 29.02 -2.57
CA ALA A 146 -6.68 28.44 -1.24
C ALA A 146 -8.10 27.85 -1.05
N ALA A 147 -9.12 28.52 -1.57
CA ALA A 147 -10.51 28.04 -1.50
C ALA A 147 -10.73 26.80 -2.38
N LEU A 148 -10.13 26.75 -3.58
CA LEU A 148 -10.18 25.57 -4.45
C LEU A 148 -9.56 24.34 -3.80
N THR A 149 -8.42 24.50 -3.12
CA THR A 149 -7.74 23.40 -2.45
C THR A 149 -8.41 22.97 -1.15
N SER A 150 -8.99 23.90 -0.39
CA SER A 150 -9.70 23.60 0.88
C SER A 150 -10.91 22.69 0.68
N ASN A 151 -11.61 22.82 -0.43
CA ASN A 151 -12.71 21.93 -0.81
C ASN A 151 -12.24 20.60 -1.46
N GLY A 152 -10.94 20.36 -1.54
CA GLY A 152 -10.32 19.20 -2.21
C GLY A 152 -9.02 18.74 -1.55
N VAL A 153 -8.91 18.78 -0.22
CA VAL A 153 -7.67 18.39 0.51
C VAL A 153 -7.18 17.00 0.13
N LYS A 154 -8.11 16.06 -0.04
CA LYS A 154 -7.79 14.70 -0.52
C LYS A 154 -7.15 14.72 -1.91
N ASP A 155 -7.67 15.53 -2.82
CA ASP A 155 -7.17 15.65 -4.19
C ASP A 155 -5.81 16.33 -4.22
N VAL A 156 -5.56 17.30 -3.31
CA VAL A 156 -4.23 17.90 -3.13
C VAL A 156 -3.21 16.85 -2.70
N TYR A 157 -3.57 16.02 -1.72
CA TYR A 157 -2.69 14.93 -1.26
C TYR A 157 -2.39 13.92 -2.37
N VAL A 158 -3.42 13.50 -3.12
CA VAL A 158 -3.24 12.60 -4.27
C VAL A 158 -2.31 13.23 -5.32
N MET A 159 -2.48 14.53 -5.59
CA MET A 159 -1.61 15.24 -6.55
C MET A 159 -0.15 15.30 -6.05
N ILE A 160 0.09 15.61 -4.79
CA ILE A 160 1.45 15.61 -4.22
C ILE A 160 2.09 14.23 -4.33
N LYS A 161 1.35 13.15 -4.04
CA LYS A 161 1.84 11.78 -4.24
C LYS A 161 2.22 11.52 -5.69
N LYS A 162 1.40 11.96 -6.64
CA LYS A 162 1.70 11.85 -8.08
C LYS A 162 3.00 12.57 -8.45
N LEU A 163 3.21 13.79 -7.94
CA LEU A 163 4.44 14.54 -8.18
C LEU A 163 5.68 13.81 -7.58
N MET A 164 5.53 13.20 -6.39
CA MET A 164 6.59 12.38 -5.79
C MET A 164 7.00 11.22 -6.71
N THR A 165 6.03 10.46 -7.24
CA THR A 165 6.32 9.29 -8.10
C THR A 165 6.95 9.65 -9.43
N MET A 166 6.79 10.90 -9.87
CA MET A 166 7.48 11.44 -11.06
C MET A 166 8.88 11.99 -10.74
N GLY A 167 9.29 12.00 -9.46
CA GLY A 167 10.56 12.56 -9.02
C GLY A 167 10.59 14.09 -9.07
N ILE A 168 9.43 14.74 -9.02
CA ILE A 168 9.30 16.20 -8.95
C ILE A 168 9.36 16.60 -7.49
N MET A 169 10.30 17.45 -7.12
CA MET A 169 10.51 17.91 -5.76
C MET A 169 10.68 19.43 -5.70
N PRO A 170 9.92 20.13 -4.83
CA PRO A 170 10.10 21.56 -4.63
C PRO A 170 11.38 21.86 -3.85
N LEU A 171 12.05 22.94 -4.25
CA LEU A 171 13.19 23.53 -3.55
C LEU A 171 12.84 24.94 -3.08
N PRO A 172 13.62 25.55 -2.16
CA PRO A 172 13.39 26.94 -1.74
C PRO A 172 13.33 27.90 -2.94
N ASP A 173 12.71 29.05 -2.72
CA ASP A 173 12.63 30.16 -3.70
C ASP A 173 11.83 29.81 -4.98
N TYR A 174 10.81 28.94 -4.84
CA TYR A 174 9.97 28.46 -5.95
C TYR A 174 10.75 27.72 -7.05
N ASP A 175 11.92 27.19 -6.71
CA ASP A 175 12.72 26.33 -7.58
C ASP A 175 12.25 24.87 -7.54
N TRP A 176 12.62 24.09 -8.54
CA TRP A 176 12.23 22.69 -8.67
C TRP A 176 13.44 21.82 -8.99
N PHE A 177 13.45 20.66 -8.39
CA PHE A 177 14.42 19.63 -8.73
C PHE A 177 14.09 19.00 -10.08
N GLY A 178 15.09 18.88 -10.97
CA GLY A 178 14.95 18.29 -12.30
C GLY A 178 14.65 19.32 -13.40
N ILE A 179 14.12 18.84 -14.52
CA ILE A 179 13.76 19.66 -15.70
C ILE A 179 12.30 20.12 -15.63
N ARG A 180 11.51 19.47 -14.83
CA ARG A 180 10.04 19.63 -14.78
C ARG A 180 9.63 20.55 -13.67
N ASP A 181 8.79 21.48 -14.03
CA ASP A 181 8.05 22.34 -13.13
C ASP A 181 6.55 22.03 -13.21
N LEU A 182 5.74 22.82 -12.54
CA LEU A 182 4.29 22.65 -12.61
C LEU A 182 3.65 23.43 -13.78
N VAL A 183 4.43 24.16 -14.57
CA VAL A 183 3.91 25.03 -15.65
C VAL A 183 3.55 24.21 -16.88
N GLY A 184 4.39 23.25 -17.27
CA GLY A 184 4.23 22.43 -18.47
C GLY A 184 4.73 23.09 -19.77
N ASP A 185 4.65 22.33 -20.88
CA ASP A 185 5.03 22.79 -22.23
C ASP A 185 3.83 23.47 -22.93
N LEU A 186 3.61 24.74 -22.63
CA LEU A 186 2.48 25.50 -23.21
C LEU A 186 2.55 25.64 -24.74
N PRO A 187 3.73 25.87 -25.39
CA PRO A 187 3.85 25.85 -26.83
C PRO A 187 3.50 24.50 -27.48
N GLY A 188 3.99 23.41 -26.90
CA GLY A 188 3.64 22.04 -27.30
C GLY A 188 2.17 21.73 -27.15
N LEU A 189 1.56 22.11 -26.02
CA LEU A 189 0.13 21.99 -25.76
C LEU A 189 -0.71 22.73 -26.83
N TYR A 190 -0.39 23.98 -27.08
CA TYR A 190 -1.09 24.75 -28.12
C TYR A 190 -0.97 24.12 -29.51
N SER A 191 0.21 23.64 -29.84
CA SER A 191 0.47 22.97 -31.14
C SER A 191 -0.33 21.67 -31.25
N LYS A 192 -0.46 20.89 -30.16
CA LYS A 192 -1.29 19.67 -30.11
C LYS A 192 -2.75 19.99 -30.26
N LEU A 193 -3.26 20.94 -29.50
CA LEU A 193 -4.67 21.38 -29.57
C LEU A 193 -5.03 21.89 -30.94
N LYS A 194 -4.16 22.67 -31.58
CA LYS A 194 -4.38 23.18 -32.93
C LYS A 194 -4.53 22.08 -33.97
N ARG A 195 -3.75 21.00 -33.84
CA ARG A 195 -3.87 19.81 -34.70
C ARG A 195 -5.15 19.04 -34.48
N MET A 196 -5.62 18.99 -33.22
CA MET A 196 -6.85 18.30 -32.81
C MET A 196 -8.12 19.13 -33.07
N ASN A 197 -7.97 20.42 -33.39
CA ASN A 197 -9.08 21.38 -33.51
C ASN A 197 -9.92 21.12 -34.77
N THR A 198 -10.91 20.26 -34.63
CA THR A 198 -11.86 19.86 -35.65
C THR A 198 -13.30 20.11 -35.19
N PRO A 199 -14.31 20.15 -36.09
CA PRO A 199 -15.72 20.22 -35.70
C PRO A 199 -16.14 19.14 -34.70
N SER A 200 -15.54 17.94 -34.77
CA SER A 200 -15.79 16.87 -33.81
C SER A 200 -15.37 17.25 -32.39
N LEU A 201 -14.22 17.89 -32.20
CA LEU A 201 -13.76 18.40 -30.90
C LEU A 201 -14.75 19.46 -30.37
N THR A 202 -15.16 20.40 -31.21
CA THR A 202 -16.14 21.43 -30.85
C THR A 202 -17.46 20.81 -30.39
N LYS A 203 -17.95 19.81 -31.10
CA LYS A 203 -19.20 19.06 -30.72
C LYS A 203 -19.07 18.39 -29.37
N LEU A 204 -17.90 17.79 -29.06
CA LEU A 204 -17.64 17.17 -27.75
C LEU A 204 -17.62 18.20 -26.62
N VAL A 205 -16.88 19.31 -26.81
CA VAL A 205 -16.81 20.42 -25.85
C VAL A 205 -18.18 21.04 -25.61
N LEU A 206 -18.94 21.30 -26.66
CA LEU A 206 -20.31 21.81 -26.60
C LEU A 206 -21.25 20.87 -25.84
N GLY A 207 -21.12 19.54 -26.03
CA GLY A 207 -21.87 18.54 -25.28
C GLY A 207 -21.59 18.57 -23.77
N ASP A 208 -20.32 18.77 -23.40
CA ASP A 208 -19.94 18.89 -21.98
C ASP A 208 -20.40 20.23 -21.39
N LEU A 209 -20.28 21.36 -22.11
CA LEU A 209 -20.79 22.66 -21.67
C LEU A 209 -22.29 22.62 -21.40
N LYS A 210 -23.07 22.02 -22.28
CA LYS A 210 -24.53 21.83 -22.10
C LYS A 210 -24.85 20.94 -20.90
N LYS A 211 -24.13 19.83 -20.76
CA LYS A 211 -24.30 18.91 -19.62
C LYS A 211 -24.11 19.59 -18.26
N TYR A 212 -23.20 20.54 -18.18
CA TYR A 212 -22.90 21.27 -16.94
C TYR A 212 -23.59 22.65 -16.88
N GLU A 213 -24.56 22.91 -17.75
CA GLU A 213 -25.34 24.16 -17.80
C GLU A 213 -24.50 25.43 -17.93
N MET A 214 -23.36 25.31 -18.62
CA MET A 214 -22.38 26.41 -18.73
C MET A 214 -22.57 27.27 -19.97
N GLY A 215 -23.62 27.04 -20.71
CA GLY A 215 -23.85 27.70 -22.03
C GLY A 215 -22.90 27.15 -23.11
N ASP A 216 -23.05 27.57 -24.31
CA ASP A 216 -22.26 27.11 -25.47
C ASP A 216 -21.05 27.99 -25.80
N LYS A 217 -20.84 29.08 -25.07
CA LYS A 217 -19.75 30.07 -25.32
C LYS A 217 -19.72 30.61 -26.76
N GLY A 218 -20.87 30.56 -27.44
CA GLY A 218 -20.97 30.93 -28.85
C GLY A 218 -20.39 29.89 -29.81
N LEU A 219 -20.15 28.64 -29.35
CA LEU A 219 -19.61 27.62 -30.20
C LEU A 219 -20.67 27.07 -31.18
N VAL A 220 -20.21 26.86 -32.43
CA VAL A 220 -21.03 26.26 -33.49
C VAL A 220 -20.55 24.84 -33.75
N SER A 221 -21.45 23.86 -33.69
CA SER A 221 -21.11 22.42 -33.70
C SER A 221 -20.40 21.96 -34.98
N ASP A 222 -20.53 22.69 -36.07
CA ASP A 222 -19.99 22.33 -37.39
C ASP A 222 -18.71 23.09 -37.74
N GLU A 223 -18.18 23.89 -36.79
CA GLU A 223 -16.95 24.66 -36.93
C GLU A 223 -15.89 24.24 -35.88
N PRO A 224 -14.60 24.42 -36.16
CA PRO A 224 -13.56 24.28 -35.14
C PRO A 224 -13.73 25.28 -34.00
N ILE A 225 -13.14 24.98 -32.84
CA ILE A 225 -13.11 25.91 -31.70
C ILE A 225 -12.37 27.20 -32.09
N PRO A 226 -12.90 28.38 -31.80
CA PRO A 226 -12.19 29.63 -32.09
C PRO A 226 -10.77 29.67 -31.50
N GLU A 227 -9.82 30.17 -32.29
CA GLU A 227 -8.42 30.19 -31.89
C GLU A 227 -8.16 30.98 -30.60
N GLU A 228 -8.96 32.03 -30.34
CA GLU A 228 -8.88 32.82 -29.12
C GLU A 228 -9.24 31.99 -27.89
N MET A 229 -10.27 31.15 -27.98
CA MET A 229 -10.65 30.26 -26.89
C MET A 229 -9.56 29.19 -26.61
N LEU A 230 -8.92 28.67 -27.66
CA LEU A 230 -7.79 27.76 -27.47
C LEU A 230 -6.63 28.43 -26.74
N LYS A 231 -6.30 29.69 -27.14
CA LYS A 231 -5.25 30.50 -26.49
C LYS A 231 -5.61 30.81 -25.04
N GLU A 232 -6.86 31.19 -24.77
CA GLU A 232 -7.33 31.47 -23.41
C GLU A 232 -7.26 30.21 -22.52
N ALA A 233 -7.64 29.03 -23.03
CA ALA A 233 -7.55 27.79 -22.30
C ALA A 233 -6.09 27.42 -21.98
N VAL A 234 -5.15 27.57 -22.94
CA VAL A 234 -3.73 27.28 -22.74
C VAL A 234 -3.08 28.24 -21.75
N ASN A 235 -3.37 29.56 -21.87
CA ASN A 235 -2.74 30.61 -21.08
C ASN A 235 -3.55 31.00 -19.82
N GLU A 236 -4.38 30.11 -19.30
CA GLU A 236 -5.16 30.34 -18.08
C GLU A 236 -4.28 30.85 -16.93
N PRO A 237 -4.61 32.00 -16.31
CA PRO A 237 -3.91 32.48 -15.13
C PRO A 237 -4.02 31.49 -13.97
N ARG A 238 -2.88 31.03 -13.44
CA ARG A 238 -2.84 30.03 -12.38
C ARG A 238 -1.61 30.11 -11.47
N GLU A 239 -0.92 31.25 -11.51
CA GLU A 239 0.30 31.47 -10.73
C GLU A 239 0.07 31.22 -9.23
N GLN A 240 -1.03 31.71 -8.67
CA GLN A 240 -1.38 31.49 -7.26
C GLN A 240 -1.59 30.01 -6.94
N LEU A 241 -2.18 29.22 -7.85
CA LEU A 241 -2.36 27.79 -7.70
C LEU A 241 -1.02 27.06 -7.71
N LEU A 242 -0.12 27.44 -8.63
CA LEU A 242 1.21 26.85 -8.76
C LEU A 242 2.07 27.13 -7.53
N TRP A 243 2.07 28.38 -7.04
CA TRP A 243 2.76 28.77 -5.81
C TRP A 243 2.21 28.05 -4.58
N LEU A 244 0.89 27.94 -4.48
CA LEU A 244 0.24 27.24 -3.37
C LEU A 244 0.64 25.77 -3.36
N PHE A 245 0.61 25.07 -4.50
CA PHE A 245 1.02 23.67 -4.56
C PHE A 245 2.52 23.49 -4.26
N HIS A 246 3.37 24.40 -4.73
CA HIS A 246 4.79 24.42 -4.38
C HIS A 246 4.99 24.49 -2.87
N ASP A 247 4.37 25.48 -2.22
CA ASP A 247 4.56 25.74 -0.80
C ASP A 247 3.94 24.65 0.08
N ILE A 248 2.73 24.14 -0.27
CA ILE A 248 2.13 22.99 0.41
C ILE A 248 3.09 21.80 0.35
N PHE A 249 3.62 21.50 -0.84
CA PHE A 249 4.48 20.33 -1.01
C PHE A 249 5.80 20.50 -0.26
N TYR A 250 6.45 21.64 -0.37
CA TYR A 250 7.71 21.93 0.31
C TYR A 250 7.56 21.89 1.84
N GLU A 251 6.54 22.57 2.38
CA GLU A 251 6.30 22.58 3.83
C GLU A 251 5.82 21.21 4.35
N TYR A 252 5.11 20.42 3.53
CA TYR A 252 4.75 19.04 3.89
C TYR A 252 5.98 18.14 4.03
N LEU A 253 6.95 18.25 3.12
CA LEU A 253 8.22 17.52 3.24
C LEU A 253 8.98 17.97 4.51
N ARG A 254 9.07 19.26 4.76
CA ARG A 254 9.72 19.82 5.97
C ARG A 254 9.05 19.35 7.26
N SER A 255 7.72 19.41 7.33
CA SER A 255 6.97 18.92 8.50
C SER A 255 7.24 17.44 8.75
N SER A 256 7.23 16.62 7.69
CA SER A 256 7.51 15.19 7.81
C SER A 256 8.94 14.90 8.28
N ILE A 257 9.93 15.66 7.81
CA ILE A 257 11.31 15.57 8.29
C ILE A 257 11.41 15.98 9.76
N SER A 258 10.75 17.09 10.14
CA SER A 258 10.72 17.55 11.55
C SER A 258 10.14 16.50 12.49
N ASP A 259 9.10 15.79 12.04
CA ASP A 259 8.42 14.75 12.82
C ASP A 259 9.11 13.38 12.70
N ASN A 260 10.26 13.34 12.04
CA ASN A 260 11.05 12.12 11.78
C ASN A 260 10.21 10.99 11.17
N ARG A 261 9.35 11.34 10.22
CA ARG A 261 8.33 10.49 9.61
C ARG A 261 8.54 10.37 8.11
N LEU A 262 8.37 9.17 7.58
CA LEU A 262 8.45 8.86 6.15
C LEU A 262 7.20 8.13 5.67
N THR A 263 6.80 8.40 4.43
CA THR A 263 5.94 7.52 3.64
C THR A 263 6.80 6.81 2.57
N PHE A 264 6.30 5.77 1.94
CA PHE A 264 7.02 5.12 0.84
C PHE A 264 7.38 6.11 -0.28
N GLY A 265 6.43 6.96 -0.70
CA GLY A 265 6.69 7.97 -1.72
C GLY A 265 7.77 8.99 -1.32
N MET A 266 7.83 9.38 -0.05
CA MET A 266 8.91 10.23 0.47
C MET A 266 10.25 9.48 0.49
N ALA A 267 10.26 8.21 0.90
CA ALA A 267 11.49 7.41 0.92
C ALA A 267 12.07 7.29 -0.50
N ASP A 268 11.24 7.00 -1.49
CA ASP A 268 11.66 6.93 -2.90
C ASP A 268 12.20 8.30 -3.37
N LEU A 269 11.49 9.40 -3.09
CA LEU A 269 11.87 10.75 -3.48
C LEU A 269 13.16 11.22 -2.81
N PHE A 270 13.32 10.97 -1.52
CA PHE A 270 14.51 11.33 -0.77
C PHE A 270 15.71 10.48 -1.16
N ALA A 271 15.52 9.20 -1.50
CA ALA A 271 16.59 8.38 -2.05
C ALA A 271 17.12 8.96 -3.38
N LEU A 272 16.21 9.43 -4.25
CA LEU A 272 16.60 10.14 -5.47
C LEU A 272 17.45 11.38 -5.14
N ALA A 273 17.05 12.19 -4.16
CA ALA A 273 17.77 13.38 -3.71
C ALA A 273 19.17 13.04 -3.16
N VAL A 274 19.27 12.02 -2.30
CA VAL A 274 20.53 11.53 -1.72
C VAL A 274 21.46 11.04 -2.81
N LEU A 275 20.99 10.15 -3.68
CA LEU A 275 21.81 9.62 -4.78
C LEU A 275 22.23 10.69 -5.78
N TYR A 276 21.43 11.74 -5.95
CA TYR A 276 21.76 12.85 -6.84
C TYR A 276 22.82 13.77 -6.23
N SER A 277 22.72 14.13 -4.96
CA SER A 277 23.57 15.14 -4.31
C SER A 277 24.81 14.58 -3.61
N ASP A 278 24.71 13.36 -3.02
CA ASP A 278 25.77 12.74 -2.26
C ASP A 278 26.52 11.67 -3.08
N LYS A 279 27.75 12.03 -3.51
CA LYS A 279 28.59 11.14 -4.31
C LYS A 279 29.02 9.88 -3.57
N GLU A 280 29.27 9.98 -2.24
CA GLU A 280 29.70 8.84 -1.44
C GLU A 280 28.51 7.89 -1.17
N ALA A 281 27.33 8.43 -0.87
CA ALA A 281 26.11 7.62 -0.77
C ALA A 281 25.83 6.89 -2.09
N ARG A 282 25.89 7.58 -3.23
CA ARG A 282 25.72 6.98 -4.55
C ARG A 282 26.74 5.85 -4.80
N LYS A 283 28.02 6.05 -4.43
CA LYS A 283 29.07 5.04 -4.59
C LYS A 283 28.82 3.80 -3.70
N ARG A 284 28.39 4.00 -2.46
CA ARG A 284 28.05 2.88 -1.54
C ARG A 284 26.88 2.06 -2.06
N SER A 285 25.88 2.72 -2.64
CA SER A 285 24.63 2.11 -3.12
C SER A 285 24.69 1.66 -4.58
N SER A 286 25.89 1.53 -5.17
CA SER A 286 26.03 1.20 -6.59
C SER A 286 26.46 -0.25 -6.82
N TYR A 287 25.98 -0.84 -7.92
CA TYR A 287 26.15 -2.24 -8.30
C TYR A 287 26.73 -2.37 -9.72
N ARG A 288 27.45 -3.46 -9.99
CA ARG A 288 27.93 -3.75 -11.34
C ARG A 288 26.84 -4.31 -12.24
N TYR A 289 25.91 -5.08 -11.65
CA TYR A 289 24.78 -5.68 -12.35
C TYR A 289 23.49 -5.39 -11.61
N VAL A 290 22.52 -4.81 -12.30
CA VAL A 290 21.17 -4.57 -11.78
C VAL A 290 20.16 -5.29 -12.65
N MET A 291 19.28 -6.05 -12.01
CA MET A 291 18.17 -6.72 -12.67
C MET A 291 16.85 -6.24 -12.06
N ILE A 292 15.84 -5.98 -12.89
CA ILE A 292 14.53 -5.48 -12.46
C ILE A 292 13.46 -6.39 -13.06
N ASP A 293 12.69 -7.06 -12.21
CA ASP A 293 11.51 -7.83 -12.62
C ASP A 293 10.24 -6.97 -12.57
N GLU A 294 9.21 -7.35 -13.32
CA GLU A 294 7.93 -6.63 -13.47
C GLU A 294 8.16 -5.13 -13.83
N PHE A 295 9.11 -4.88 -14.74
CA PHE A 295 9.57 -3.53 -15.09
C PHE A 295 8.45 -2.61 -15.62
N GLN A 296 7.37 -3.16 -16.21
CA GLN A 296 6.19 -2.40 -16.65
C GLN A 296 5.45 -1.69 -15.50
N ASP A 297 5.74 -2.03 -14.24
CA ASP A 297 5.13 -1.42 -13.07
C ASP A 297 6.03 -0.35 -12.43
N THR A 298 7.20 -0.06 -13.01
CA THR A 298 8.11 0.97 -12.54
C THR A 298 7.64 2.37 -12.96
N ASN A 299 7.81 3.33 -12.04
CA ASN A 299 7.61 4.74 -12.32
C ASN A 299 8.92 5.41 -12.78
N GLU A 300 8.83 6.68 -13.19
CA GLU A 300 9.98 7.43 -13.71
C GLU A 300 11.06 7.68 -12.65
N LEU A 301 10.66 7.96 -11.40
CA LEU A 301 11.59 8.12 -10.27
C LEU A 301 12.45 6.87 -10.09
N GLN A 302 11.81 5.71 -10.06
CA GLN A 302 12.48 4.42 -9.88
C GLN A 302 13.48 4.13 -11.01
N LEU A 303 13.16 4.50 -12.24
CA LEU A 303 14.10 4.39 -13.36
C LEU A 303 15.31 5.35 -13.21
N LYS A 304 15.10 6.56 -12.69
CA LYS A 304 16.19 7.49 -12.36
C LYS A 304 17.11 6.92 -11.28
N VAL A 305 16.53 6.34 -10.22
CA VAL A 305 17.28 5.65 -9.16
C VAL A 305 18.10 4.49 -9.75
N ALA A 306 17.46 3.62 -10.56
CA ALA A 306 18.14 2.49 -11.18
C ALA A 306 19.35 2.93 -12.03
N MET A 307 19.23 4.02 -12.79
CA MET A 307 20.34 4.55 -13.58
C MET A 307 21.52 5.07 -12.74
N MET A 308 21.24 5.67 -11.56
CA MET A 308 22.30 6.23 -10.70
C MET A 308 23.04 5.17 -9.87
N ILE A 309 22.46 4.00 -9.65
CA ILE A 309 23.10 2.92 -8.88
C ILE A 309 23.91 1.96 -9.75
N LEU A 310 23.99 2.18 -11.05
CA LEU A 310 24.83 1.40 -11.96
C LEU A 310 26.29 1.88 -11.91
N LYS A 311 27.22 1.01 -11.55
CA LYS A 311 28.67 1.23 -11.72
C LYS A 311 29.11 1.08 -13.15
N GLU A 312 28.54 0.13 -13.85
CA GLU A 312 28.81 -0.27 -15.24
C GLU A 312 27.48 -0.35 -16.00
N PRO A 313 27.48 -0.27 -17.32
CA PRO A 313 26.23 -0.29 -18.10
C PRO A 313 25.63 -1.70 -18.20
N ASN A 314 25.37 -2.35 -17.07
CA ASN A 314 24.84 -3.71 -17.00
C ASN A 314 23.45 -3.72 -16.32
N LEU A 315 22.43 -3.47 -17.13
CA LEU A 315 21.02 -3.42 -16.70
C LEU A 315 20.20 -4.44 -17.47
N CYS A 316 19.54 -5.34 -16.74
CA CYS A 316 18.56 -6.26 -17.32
C CYS A 316 17.15 -5.92 -16.78
N VAL A 317 16.26 -5.52 -17.65
CA VAL A 317 14.85 -5.26 -17.29
C VAL A 317 13.96 -6.31 -17.92
N VAL A 318 13.06 -6.88 -17.14
CA VAL A 318 12.13 -7.91 -17.57
C VAL A 318 10.72 -7.46 -17.29
N GLY A 319 9.87 -7.45 -18.30
CA GLY A 319 8.51 -6.97 -18.15
C GLY A 319 7.60 -7.34 -19.31
N ASP A 320 6.33 -7.02 -19.15
CA ASP A 320 5.30 -7.16 -20.15
C ASP A 320 4.40 -5.90 -20.15
N TRP A 321 4.62 -4.99 -21.09
CA TRP A 321 3.83 -3.78 -21.16
C TRP A 321 2.31 -4.05 -21.25
N LYS A 322 1.92 -5.19 -21.84
CA LYS A 322 0.52 -5.66 -21.95
C LYS A 322 -0.09 -5.99 -20.58
N GLN A 323 0.73 -6.21 -19.55
CA GLN A 323 0.33 -6.40 -18.15
C GLN A 323 0.54 -5.15 -17.29
N GLY A 324 0.86 -4.01 -17.85
CA GLY A 324 0.97 -2.72 -17.15
C GLY A 324 -0.43 -2.18 -16.80
N ILE A 325 -0.93 -2.48 -15.61
CA ILE A 325 -2.27 -2.11 -15.11
C ILE A 325 -2.23 -1.29 -13.82
N PHE A 326 -1.07 -0.74 -13.47
CA PHE A 326 -0.89 0.10 -12.29
C PHE A 326 -0.67 1.58 -12.63
N GLY A 327 -1.31 2.07 -13.71
CA GLY A 327 -1.30 3.48 -14.07
C GLY A 327 -1.81 4.39 -12.95
N PHE A 328 -2.73 3.92 -12.11
CA PHE A 328 -3.18 4.62 -10.91
C PHE A 328 -2.10 4.73 -9.80
N ARG A 329 -0.97 4.05 -9.93
CA ARG A 329 0.25 4.19 -9.11
C ARG A 329 1.36 4.93 -9.88
N ASP A 330 1.00 5.62 -10.94
CA ASP A 330 1.91 6.36 -11.84
C ASP A 330 2.98 5.48 -12.51
N ALA A 331 2.76 4.16 -12.59
CA ALA A 331 3.56 3.28 -13.43
C ALA A 331 3.37 3.67 -14.90
N SER A 332 4.47 3.78 -15.63
CA SER A 332 4.43 4.16 -17.05
C SER A 332 4.92 3.02 -17.94
N ILE A 333 4.05 2.55 -18.81
CA ILE A 333 4.44 1.57 -19.83
C ILE A 333 5.49 2.11 -20.79
N ASP A 334 5.59 3.45 -20.92
CA ASP A 334 6.60 4.09 -21.77
C ASP A 334 8.03 3.78 -21.28
N ASN A 335 8.20 3.45 -19.99
CA ASN A 335 9.50 3.02 -19.48
C ASN A 335 10.02 1.76 -20.18
N ILE A 336 9.14 0.85 -20.60
CA ILE A 336 9.51 -0.36 -21.32
C ILE A 336 9.32 -0.20 -22.84
N THR A 337 8.21 0.40 -23.30
CA THR A 337 7.93 0.54 -24.73
C THR A 337 8.85 1.54 -25.44
N GLU A 338 9.36 2.54 -24.72
CA GLU A 338 10.27 3.56 -25.20
C GLU A 338 11.60 3.59 -24.43
N PHE A 339 12.00 2.44 -23.89
CA PHE A 339 13.14 2.29 -22.99
C PHE A 339 14.39 3.04 -23.48
N GLY A 340 14.78 2.82 -24.72
CA GLY A 340 16.00 3.43 -25.30
C GLY A 340 15.96 4.96 -25.37
N ARG A 341 14.79 5.55 -25.62
CA ARG A 341 14.61 7.01 -25.59
C ARG A 341 14.66 7.52 -24.14
N LYS A 342 13.90 6.89 -23.27
CA LYS A 342 13.76 7.28 -21.84
C LYS A 342 15.10 7.28 -21.11
N ILE A 343 15.92 6.25 -21.24
CA ILE A 343 17.21 6.21 -20.54
C ILE A 343 18.20 7.27 -21.05
N LYS A 344 18.16 7.63 -22.36
CA LYS A 344 18.98 8.72 -22.90
C LYS A 344 18.56 10.08 -22.33
N GLU A 345 17.24 10.32 -22.25
CA GLU A 345 16.68 11.54 -21.66
C GLU A 345 17.03 11.62 -20.17
N ILE A 346 16.85 10.53 -19.41
CA ILE A 346 17.19 10.46 -18.00
C ILE A 346 18.69 10.67 -17.76
N LYS A 347 19.57 10.03 -18.55
CA LYS A 347 21.02 10.30 -18.46
C LYS A 347 21.34 11.77 -18.66
N LYS A 348 20.75 12.42 -19.68
CA LYS A 348 20.93 13.84 -19.94
C LYS A 348 20.42 14.71 -18.78
N GLU A 349 19.27 14.35 -18.21
CA GLU A 349 18.70 15.03 -17.05
C GLU A 349 19.60 14.91 -15.82
N LEU A 350 19.99 13.69 -15.46
CA LEU A 350 20.79 13.40 -14.26
C LEU A 350 22.18 14.03 -14.33
N ASN A 351 22.76 14.17 -15.53
CA ASN A 351 24.09 14.75 -15.75
C ASN A 351 24.07 16.27 -15.96
N LYS A 352 22.96 16.96 -15.75
CA LYS A 352 22.95 18.41 -15.67
C LYS A 352 23.78 18.86 -14.45
N GLY A 353 24.81 19.67 -14.71
CA GLY A 353 25.83 20.04 -13.74
C GLY A 353 26.91 18.96 -13.60
N ASP A 354 26.90 18.16 -12.54
CA ASP A 354 27.89 17.10 -12.32
C ASP A 354 27.49 15.77 -12.97
N ILE A 355 28.49 15.00 -13.40
CA ILE A 355 28.27 13.68 -13.98
C ILE A 355 27.88 12.68 -12.88
N LYS A 356 26.65 12.15 -12.95
CA LYS A 356 26.13 11.10 -12.06
C LYS A 356 26.15 9.72 -12.73
N VAL A 357 25.88 9.70 -14.05
CA VAL A 357 25.93 8.49 -14.89
C VAL A 357 27.12 8.66 -15.84
N ASN A 358 28.23 7.98 -15.55
CA ASN A 358 29.52 8.18 -16.18
C ASN A 358 29.85 7.19 -17.32
N PHE A 359 28.94 6.28 -17.66
CA PHE A 359 29.08 5.33 -18.76
C PHE A 359 28.25 5.77 -19.97
N ASP A 360 28.66 5.34 -21.14
CA ASP A 360 27.86 5.50 -22.35
C ASP A 360 26.77 4.42 -22.40
N ILE A 361 25.58 4.80 -22.91
CA ILE A 361 24.49 3.86 -23.06
C ILE A 361 24.83 2.92 -24.21
N PRO A 362 25.01 1.62 -23.95
CA PRO A 362 25.33 0.66 -25.00
C PRO A 362 24.14 0.44 -25.94
N GLU A 363 24.37 -0.30 -27.00
CA GLU A 363 23.29 -0.83 -27.84
C GLU A 363 22.37 -1.70 -26.95
N ILE A 364 21.07 -1.47 -27.11
CA ILE A 364 20.07 -2.18 -26.30
C ILE A 364 19.73 -3.49 -26.99
N CYS A 365 19.94 -4.58 -26.26
CA CYS A 365 19.55 -5.91 -26.72
C CYS A 365 18.11 -6.20 -26.27
N GLU A 366 17.20 -6.35 -27.22
CA GLU A 366 15.81 -6.75 -26.93
C GLU A 366 15.61 -8.24 -27.26
N ILE A 367 15.13 -9.02 -26.29
CA ILE A 367 14.87 -10.45 -26.47
C ILE A 367 13.43 -10.75 -26.03
N PRO A 368 12.54 -11.13 -26.95
CA PRO A 368 11.18 -11.57 -26.60
C PRO A 368 11.19 -13.02 -26.12
N LEU A 369 10.38 -13.32 -25.11
CA LEU A 369 10.03 -14.69 -24.72
C LEU A 369 8.71 -15.09 -25.38
N VAL A 370 8.77 -16.03 -26.31
CA VAL A 370 7.63 -16.38 -27.17
C VAL A 370 6.92 -17.68 -26.81
N MET A 371 7.48 -18.49 -25.89
CA MET A 371 6.86 -19.77 -25.48
C MET A 371 6.12 -19.62 -24.15
N ASN A 372 4.80 -19.86 -24.16
CA ASN A 372 3.94 -19.86 -22.98
C ASN A 372 3.82 -21.26 -22.36
N TYR A 373 4.20 -21.42 -21.11
CA TYR A 373 4.14 -22.68 -20.35
C TYR A 373 2.96 -22.72 -19.37
N ARG A 374 1.99 -21.81 -19.50
CA ARG A 374 0.83 -21.69 -18.62
C ARG A 374 -0.46 -22.13 -19.31
N SER A 375 -0.79 -21.49 -20.42
CA SER A 375 -2.14 -21.48 -21.01
C SER A 375 -2.22 -22.21 -22.34
N SER A 376 -3.43 -22.67 -22.69
CA SER A 376 -3.75 -23.19 -24.01
C SER A 376 -3.65 -22.09 -25.07
N GLN A 377 -3.39 -22.47 -26.32
CA GLN A 377 -3.31 -21.51 -27.43
C GLN A 377 -4.59 -20.69 -27.60
N LYS A 378 -5.77 -21.30 -27.41
CA LYS A 378 -7.05 -20.63 -27.50
C LYS A 378 -7.21 -19.52 -26.46
N VAL A 379 -6.77 -19.75 -25.22
CA VAL A 379 -6.76 -18.74 -24.16
C VAL A 379 -5.78 -17.61 -24.49
N ILE A 380 -4.58 -17.95 -25.01
CA ILE A 380 -3.58 -16.98 -25.43
C ILE A 380 -4.14 -16.07 -26.53
N ASP A 381 -4.66 -16.66 -27.60
CA ASP A 381 -5.19 -15.89 -28.74
C ASP A 381 -6.34 -14.97 -28.30
N THR A 382 -7.28 -15.48 -27.49
CA THR A 382 -8.39 -14.69 -26.95
C THR A 382 -7.88 -13.53 -26.09
N ALA A 383 -6.85 -13.74 -25.27
CA ALA A 383 -6.25 -12.67 -24.49
C ALA A 383 -5.67 -11.57 -25.40
N PHE A 384 -4.93 -11.94 -26.45
CA PHE A 384 -4.36 -10.96 -27.39
C PHE A 384 -5.42 -10.21 -28.18
N ASP A 385 -6.55 -10.85 -28.52
CA ASP A 385 -7.65 -10.18 -29.19
C ASP A 385 -8.23 -9.02 -28.37
N THR A 386 -8.29 -9.16 -27.03
CA THR A 386 -8.80 -8.09 -26.15
C THR A 386 -8.02 -6.78 -26.25
N LEU A 387 -6.74 -6.81 -26.61
CA LEU A 387 -5.93 -5.61 -26.80
C LEU A 387 -6.35 -4.75 -28.01
N ARG A 388 -7.14 -5.32 -28.91
CA ARG A 388 -7.64 -4.68 -30.14
C ARG A 388 -9.07 -4.17 -30.02
N PHE A 389 -9.73 -4.39 -28.90
CA PHE A 389 -11.14 -4.01 -28.73
C PHE A 389 -11.30 -2.51 -28.50
N LYS A 390 -12.24 -1.90 -29.23
CA LYS A 390 -12.60 -0.49 -29.07
C LYS A 390 -13.67 -0.35 -27.97
N ALA A 391 -13.48 0.57 -27.06
CA ALA A 391 -14.45 0.89 -26.03
C ALA A 391 -15.50 1.92 -26.48
N SER A 392 -15.17 2.75 -27.51
CA SER A 392 -16.11 3.66 -28.15
C SER A 392 -16.03 3.58 -29.68
N LYS A 393 -17.04 4.15 -30.41
CA LYS A 393 -17.04 4.15 -31.89
C LYS A 393 -15.90 4.97 -32.46
N ASP A 394 -15.61 6.08 -31.82
CA ASP A 394 -14.72 7.11 -32.29
C ASP A 394 -13.30 6.97 -31.69
N GLU A 395 -13.03 5.83 -31.01
CA GLU A 395 -11.74 5.57 -30.40
C GLU A 395 -10.72 5.17 -31.46
N GLU A 396 -9.59 5.87 -31.46
CA GLU A 396 -8.39 5.49 -32.23
C GLU A 396 -7.46 4.68 -31.31
N ILE A 397 -7.11 3.47 -31.74
CA ILE A 397 -6.14 2.63 -31.03
C ILE A 397 -4.76 2.90 -31.62
N ASP A 398 -3.73 2.96 -30.78
CA ASP A 398 -2.34 3.13 -31.23
C ASP A 398 -1.85 1.88 -32.00
N GLU A 399 -1.97 1.91 -33.30
CA GLU A 399 -1.54 0.83 -34.18
C GLU A 399 -0.02 0.58 -34.09
N THR A 400 0.78 1.58 -33.74
CA THR A 400 2.25 1.42 -33.61
C THR A 400 2.57 0.53 -32.39
N LEU A 401 1.81 0.66 -31.31
CA LEU A 401 1.96 -0.18 -30.13
C LEU A 401 1.44 -1.60 -30.40
N LEU A 402 0.31 -1.74 -31.11
CA LEU A 402 -0.24 -3.04 -31.49
C LEU A 402 0.68 -3.82 -32.43
N ASN A 403 1.39 -3.15 -33.32
CA ASN A 403 2.34 -3.78 -34.24
C ASN A 403 3.61 -4.31 -33.56
N ARG A 404 3.89 -3.88 -32.30
CA ARG A 404 4.98 -4.42 -31.46
C ARG A 404 4.59 -5.71 -30.73
N ILE A 405 3.33 -6.17 -30.82
CA ILE A 405 2.90 -7.39 -30.15
C ILE A 405 3.60 -8.60 -30.77
N THR A 406 4.44 -9.23 -29.97
CA THR A 406 5.05 -10.52 -30.34
C THR A 406 4.05 -11.64 -30.05
N LYS A 407 3.73 -12.44 -31.07
CA LYS A 407 2.85 -13.59 -30.92
C LYS A 407 3.49 -14.67 -30.03
N ILE A 408 2.75 -15.11 -29.04
CA ILE A 408 3.18 -16.13 -28.08
C ILE A 408 2.54 -17.47 -28.48
N LYS A 409 3.32 -18.54 -28.39
CA LYS A 409 2.89 -19.91 -28.70
C LYS A 409 2.76 -20.76 -27.45
N GLN A 410 1.80 -21.66 -27.43
CA GLN A 410 1.69 -22.66 -26.38
C GLN A 410 2.94 -23.56 -26.37
N GLY A 411 3.56 -23.70 -25.20
CA GLY A 411 4.72 -24.58 -24.94
C GLY A 411 4.39 -25.77 -24.04
N ARG A 412 3.12 -26.01 -23.78
CA ARG A 412 2.60 -27.13 -22.99
C ARG A 412 2.01 -28.20 -23.93
N ASP A 413 2.59 -29.38 -23.90
CA ASP A 413 2.13 -30.53 -24.69
C ASP A 413 1.05 -31.35 -23.97
N ASP A 414 0.89 -31.15 -22.65
CA ASP A 414 -0.07 -31.84 -21.78
C ASP A 414 -1.49 -31.27 -21.86
N ILE A 415 -1.67 -30.04 -22.36
CA ILE A 415 -2.99 -29.45 -22.60
C ILE A 415 -3.48 -29.90 -23.97
N LYS A 416 -4.40 -30.87 -23.99
CA LYS A 416 -5.06 -31.34 -25.18
C LYS A 416 -6.17 -30.37 -25.68
N GLU A 417 -6.84 -30.67 -26.79
CA GLU A 417 -7.85 -29.84 -27.47
C GLU A 417 -9.11 -29.52 -26.64
N ASN A 418 -9.33 -30.18 -25.51
CA ASN A 418 -10.42 -29.92 -24.56
C ASN A 418 -10.22 -28.63 -23.75
N THR A 419 -10.11 -27.53 -24.45
CA THR A 419 -10.03 -26.18 -23.83
C THR A 419 -11.10 -25.31 -24.43
N GLY A 420 -11.76 -24.47 -23.62
CA GLY A 420 -12.93 -23.75 -24.07
C GLY A 420 -12.95 -22.26 -23.63
N ILE A 421 -13.47 -21.45 -24.57
CA ILE A 421 -13.94 -20.10 -24.25
C ILE A 421 -15.45 -20.12 -24.43
N GLU A 422 -16.18 -19.72 -23.39
CA GLU A 422 -17.64 -19.72 -23.41
C GLU A 422 -18.17 -18.34 -23.05
N PHE A 423 -19.25 -17.94 -23.72
CA PHE A 423 -19.86 -16.62 -23.52
C PHE A 423 -21.34 -16.82 -23.15
N TYR A 424 -21.75 -16.19 -22.05
CA TYR A 424 -23.13 -16.27 -21.56
C TYR A 424 -23.73 -14.87 -21.43
N ARG A 425 -25.01 -14.77 -21.92
CA ARG A 425 -25.80 -13.55 -21.78
C ARG A 425 -27.07 -13.86 -21.01
N SER A 426 -27.28 -13.11 -19.93
CA SER A 426 -28.49 -13.20 -19.09
C SER A 426 -29.43 -12.02 -19.35
N GLU A 427 -30.71 -12.14 -18.97
CA GLU A 427 -31.67 -11.05 -19.11
C GLU A 427 -31.47 -9.94 -18.08
N THR A 428 -31.11 -10.32 -16.86
CA THR A 428 -30.95 -9.37 -15.72
C THR A 428 -29.61 -9.53 -15.04
N SER A 429 -29.21 -8.52 -14.22
CA SER A 429 -28.02 -8.60 -13.39
C SER A 429 -28.08 -9.72 -12.34
N GLU A 430 -29.26 -10.06 -11.86
CA GLU A 430 -29.45 -11.13 -10.89
C GLU A 430 -29.30 -12.50 -11.56
N ASN A 431 -29.90 -12.68 -12.77
CA ASN A 431 -29.72 -13.88 -13.56
C ASN A 431 -28.26 -14.07 -13.99
N GLU A 432 -27.51 -12.99 -14.25
CA GLU A 432 -26.08 -13.09 -14.53
C GLU A 432 -25.32 -13.69 -13.31
N ILE A 433 -25.63 -13.26 -12.08
CA ILE A 433 -25.05 -13.83 -10.88
C ILE A 433 -25.40 -15.33 -10.76
N LEU A 434 -26.65 -15.69 -11.00
CA LEU A 434 -27.07 -17.11 -11.00
C LEU A 434 -26.36 -17.91 -12.08
N THR A 435 -26.14 -17.33 -13.27
CA THR A 435 -25.39 -17.96 -14.37
C THR A 435 -23.93 -18.24 -13.94
N VAL A 436 -23.26 -17.30 -13.25
CA VAL A 436 -21.91 -17.51 -12.69
C VAL A 436 -21.91 -18.68 -11.70
N LEU A 437 -22.87 -18.73 -10.78
CA LEU A 437 -22.96 -19.78 -9.76
C LEU A 437 -23.30 -21.14 -10.35
N TRP A 438 -24.25 -21.17 -11.28
CA TRP A 438 -24.58 -22.38 -12.05
C TRP A 438 -23.35 -22.90 -12.80
N LYS A 439 -22.58 -22.01 -13.43
CA LYS A 439 -21.39 -22.39 -14.19
C LYS A 439 -20.28 -22.95 -13.32
N ILE A 440 -20.11 -22.41 -12.10
CA ILE A 440 -19.20 -22.98 -11.09
C ILE A 440 -19.57 -24.44 -10.81
N GLN A 441 -20.86 -24.70 -10.60
CA GLN A 441 -21.33 -26.08 -10.35
C GLN A 441 -21.21 -26.96 -11.58
N ASP A 442 -21.52 -26.45 -12.78
CA ASP A 442 -21.40 -27.19 -14.04
C ASP A 442 -19.94 -27.65 -14.24
N TYR A 443 -18.92 -26.80 -13.95
CA TYR A 443 -17.52 -27.19 -14.00
C TYR A 443 -17.19 -28.35 -13.06
N VAL A 444 -17.70 -28.34 -11.85
CA VAL A 444 -17.34 -29.33 -10.80
C VAL A 444 -18.16 -30.61 -10.90
N THR A 445 -19.44 -30.53 -11.31
CA THR A 445 -20.38 -31.66 -11.18
C THR A 445 -20.80 -32.32 -12.49
N SER A 446 -20.66 -31.66 -13.65
CA SER A 446 -21.17 -32.17 -14.92
C SER A 446 -20.34 -33.32 -15.51
N GLY A 447 -19.13 -33.51 -15.12
CA GLY A 447 -18.19 -34.47 -15.70
C GLY A 447 -17.73 -34.15 -17.13
N LYS A 448 -18.13 -32.98 -17.69
CA LYS A 448 -17.75 -32.53 -19.03
C LYS A 448 -16.35 -31.96 -19.14
N TYR A 449 -15.80 -31.49 -18.03
CA TYR A 449 -14.55 -30.75 -17.99
C TYR A 449 -13.46 -31.54 -17.28
N THR A 450 -12.28 -31.52 -17.87
CA THR A 450 -11.06 -32.10 -17.26
C THR A 450 -9.97 -31.07 -17.25
N ILE A 451 -9.20 -31.02 -16.17
CA ILE A 451 -8.02 -30.18 -16.07
C ILE A 451 -6.78 -31.05 -16.08
N CYS A 452 -5.76 -30.56 -16.80
CA CYS A 452 -4.45 -31.19 -16.89
C CYS A 452 -3.43 -30.42 -16.04
N GLU A 453 -2.87 -31.09 -15.05
CA GLU A 453 -1.75 -30.56 -14.26
C GLU A 453 -0.64 -31.60 -14.16
N LYS A 454 0.56 -31.26 -14.62
CA LYS A 454 1.76 -32.14 -14.58
C LYS A 454 1.51 -33.54 -15.17
N ASP A 455 0.89 -33.57 -16.34
CA ASP A 455 0.52 -34.79 -17.07
C ASP A 455 -0.55 -35.68 -16.39
N VAL A 456 -1.25 -35.14 -15.36
CA VAL A 456 -2.36 -35.81 -14.70
C VAL A 456 -3.67 -35.11 -15.08
N GLU A 457 -4.60 -35.88 -15.64
CA GLU A 457 -5.98 -35.42 -15.91
C GLU A 457 -6.87 -35.73 -14.69
N ARG A 458 -7.64 -34.72 -14.25
CA ARG A 458 -8.61 -34.86 -13.17
C ARG A 458 -9.83 -33.98 -13.39
N GLN A 459 -10.90 -34.29 -12.66
CA GLN A 459 -12.07 -33.41 -12.61
C GLN A 459 -11.75 -32.08 -11.91
N PRO A 460 -12.36 -30.95 -12.31
CA PRO A 460 -12.24 -29.71 -11.62
C PRO A 460 -12.82 -29.75 -10.21
N GLU A 461 -12.16 -29.07 -9.28
CA GLU A 461 -12.61 -28.82 -7.93
C GLU A 461 -12.86 -27.30 -7.74
N TYR A 462 -13.59 -26.91 -6.69
CA TYR A 462 -13.89 -25.49 -6.44
C TYR A 462 -12.64 -24.62 -6.37
N LYS A 463 -11.53 -25.12 -5.82
CA LYS A 463 -10.23 -24.41 -5.73
C LYS A 463 -9.59 -24.11 -7.09
N ASP A 464 -9.99 -24.81 -8.15
CA ASP A 464 -9.47 -24.63 -9.50
C ASP A 464 -10.09 -23.44 -10.24
N ILE A 465 -11.15 -22.86 -9.66
CA ILE A 465 -11.99 -21.83 -10.29
C ILE A 465 -11.73 -20.48 -9.65
N ALA A 466 -11.48 -19.47 -10.49
CA ALA A 466 -11.48 -18.08 -10.07
C ALA A 466 -12.57 -17.28 -10.79
N VAL A 467 -13.31 -16.47 -10.03
CA VAL A 467 -14.25 -15.48 -10.57
C VAL A 467 -13.63 -14.10 -10.49
N LEU A 468 -13.44 -13.48 -11.64
CA LEU A 468 -12.81 -12.17 -11.78
C LEU A 468 -13.82 -11.11 -12.18
N CYS A 469 -13.88 -10.02 -11.40
CA CYS A 469 -14.78 -8.89 -11.67
C CYS A 469 -14.01 -7.59 -11.83
N ARG A 470 -14.59 -6.58 -12.50
CA ARG A 470 -13.96 -5.27 -12.60
C ARG A 470 -13.89 -4.53 -11.26
N GLY A 471 -14.88 -4.71 -10.40
CA GLY A 471 -14.98 -3.99 -9.14
C GLY A 471 -15.49 -4.82 -7.97
N ASN A 472 -15.16 -4.39 -6.76
CA ASN A 472 -15.49 -5.07 -5.50
C ASN A 472 -17.01 -5.27 -5.30
N ASN A 473 -17.85 -4.35 -5.80
CA ASN A 473 -19.30 -4.46 -5.64
C ASN A 473 -19.88 -5.73 -6.32
N THR A 474 -19.41 -6.04 -7.54
CA THR A 474 -19.83 -7.26 -8.25
C THR A 474 -19.29 -8.50 -7.53
N CYS A 475 -18.06 -8.47 -7.05
CA CYS A 475 -17.46 -9.56 -6.26
C CYS A 475 -18.31 -9.88 -5.01
N ARG A 476 -18.73 -8.85 -4.27
CA ARG A 476 -19.54 -9.01 -3.06
C ARG A 476 -20.91 -9.62 -3.37
N LYS A 477 -21.60 -9.12 -4.39
CA LYS A 477 -22.91 -9.65 -4.79
C LYS A 477 -22.85 -11.14 -5.15
N ILE A 478 -21.80 -11.56 -5.88
CA ILE A 478 -21.60 -12.97 -6.23
C ILE A 478 -21.31 -13.79 -4.98
N ARG A 479 -20.44 -13.30 -4.07
CA ARG A 479 -20.14 -13.96 -2.80
C ARG A 479 -21.39 -14.15 -1.96
N ASP A 480 -22.14 -13.07 -1.72
CA ASP A 480 -23.31 -13.09 -0.84
C ASP A 480 -24.36 -14.10 -1.35
N LYS A 481 -24.58 -14.14 -2.68
CA LYS A 481 -25.49 -15.12 -3.29
C LYS A 481 -24.95 -16.54 -3.27
N ALA A 482 -23.63 -16.72 -3.41
CA ALA A 482 -22.98 -18.03 -3.28
C ALA A 482 -23.10 -18.59 -1.85
N GLU A 483 -22.89 -17.76 -0.86
CA GLU A 483 -23.04 -18.14 0.55
C GLU A 483 -24.49 -18.50 0.89
N GLU A 484 -25.48 -17.74 0.37
CA GLU A 484 -26.92 -18.07 0.50
C GLU A 484 -27.24 -19.47 -0.07
N LEU A 485 -26.61 -19.84 -1.17
CA LEU A 485 -26.81 -21.12 -1.86
C LEU A 485 -25.87 -22.24 -1.38
N GLY A 486 -24.99 -21.98 -0.40
CA GLY A 486 -24.06 -22.95 0.16
C GLY A 486 -22.90 -23.37 -0.77
N ILE A 487 -22.59 -22.57 -1.78
CA ILE A 487 -21.44 -22.80 -2.68
C ILE A 487 -20.19 -22.30 -1.94
N PRO A 488 -19.12 -23.12 -1.83
CA PRO A 488 -17.91 -22.70 -1.13
C PRO A 488 -17.14 -21.65 -1.97
N VAL A 489 -17.14 -20.43 -1.49
CA VAL A 489 -16.46 -19.30 -2.14
C VAL A 489 -15.56 -18.58 -1.13
N TYR A 490 -14.48 -18.02 -1.64
CA TYR A 490 -13.55 -17.19 -0.91
C TYR A 490 -13.37 -15.85 -1.64
N LEU A 491 -13.70 -14.74 -0.99
CA LEU A 491 -13.48 -13.40 -1.54
C LEU A 491 -12.05 -12.95 -1.21
N GLN A 492 -11.15 -13.07 -2.20
CA GLN A 492 -9.80 -12.52 -2.09
C GLN A 492 -9.85 -11.02 -2.34
N GLY A 493 -9.48 -10.26 -1.34
CA GLY A 493 -9.39 -8.84 -1.59
C GLY A 493 -9.36 -7.99 -0.35
N ASP A 494 -9.17 -6.68 -0.59
CA ASP A 494 -9.29 -5.68 0.43
C ASP A 494 -10.75 -5.67 0.91
N VAL A 495 -10.93 -6.10 2.12
CA VAL A 495 -12.23 -6.09 2.78
C VAL A 495 -12.38 -4.74 3.46
N VAL A 496 -13.57 -4.15 3.38
CA VAL A 496 -13.91 -2.97 4.17
C VAL A 496 -14.12 -3.43 5.61
N VAL A 497 -13.01 -3.70 6.29
CA VAL A 497 -12.98 -4.34 7.60
C VAL A 497 -13.78 -3.53 8.62
N MET A 498 -13.61 -2.20 8.64
CA MET A 498 -14.25 -1.34 9.62
C MET A 498 -15.76 -1.14 9.36
N ALA A 499 -16.24 -1.32 8.13
CA ALA A 499 -17.68 -1.27 7.83
C ALA A 499 -18.41 -2.61 8.08
N SER A 500 -17.69 -3.67 8.48
CA SER A 500 -18.30 -4.94 8.90
C SER A 500 -19.13 -4.77 10.17
N ARG A 501 -19.93 -5.78 10.50
CA ARG A 501 -20.68 -5.81 11.77
C ARG A 501 -19.73 -5.70 12.97
N GLU A 502 -18.62 -6.45 12.92
CA GLU A 502 -17.59 -6.48 13.95
C GLU A 502 -16.91 -5.11 14.11
N GLY A 503 -16.59 -4.44 12.99
CA GLY A 503 -16.01 -3.10 13.00
C GLY A 503 -16.96 -2.05 13.57
N LYS A 504 -18.23 -2.10 13.19
CA LYS A 504 -19.27 -1.21 13.74
C LYS A 504 -19.52 -1.46 15.23
N LEU A 505 -19.47 -2.72 15.69
CA LEU A 505 -19.54 -3.05 17.11
C LEU A 505 -18.33 -2.53 17.89
N ALA A 506 -17.13 -2.69 17.34
CA ALA A 506 -15.92 -2.13 17.94
C ALA A 506 -16.05 -0.60 18.08
N LEU A 507 -16.48 0.11 17.03
CA LEU A 507 -16.72 1.55 17.05
C LEU A 507 -17.74 1.93 18.14
N ALA A 508 -18.89 1.26 18.15
CA ALA A 508 -19.97 1.55 19.11
C ALA A 508 -19.50 1.41 20.57
N TRP A 509 -18.77 0.34 20.88
CA TRP A 509 -18.23 0.13 22.22
C TRP A 509 -17.11 1.09 22.56
N LEU A 510 -16.22 1.41 21.66
CA LEU A 510 -15.15 2.40 21.87
C LEU A 510 -15.76 3.78 22.18
N ARG A 511 -16.81 4.21 21.45
CA ARG A 511 -17.55 5.45 21.73
C ARG A 511 -18.18 5.41 23.11
N TYR A 512 -18.88 4.33 23.47
CA TYR A 512 -19.54 4.18 24.79
C TYR A 512 -18.55 4.05 25.94
N VAL A 513 -17.38 3.43 25.73
CA VAL A 513 -16.29 3.37 26.73
C VAL A 513 -15.66 4.75 26.91
N ASN A 514 -15.44 5.48 25.81
CA ASN A 514 -14.83 6.80 25.85
C ASN A 514 -15.76 7.85 26.48
N ASN A 515 -17.04 7.81 26.10
CA ASN A 515 -18.07 8.71 26.63
C ASN A 515 -19.32 7.91 27.05
N LYS A 516 -19.65 7.94 28.36
CA LYS A 516 -20.84 7.23 28.89
C LYS A 516 -22.15 7.71 28.29
N THR A 517 -22.23 8.95 27.85
CA THR A 517 -23.43 9.58 27.30
C THR A 517 -23.45 9.61 25.77
N ASP A 518 -22.58 8.86 25.10
CA ASP A 518 -22.56 8.78 23.63
C ASP A 518 -23.78 8.03 23.10
N ALA A 519 -24.79 8.78 22.67
CA ALA A 519 -26.07 8.24 22.21
C ALA A 519 -25.91 7.34 20.97
N ALA A 520 -24.99 7.68 20.07
CA ALA A 520 -24.77 6.91 18.84
C ALA A 520 -24.16 5.54 19.15
N GLY A 521 -23.15 5.48 20.02
CA GLY A 521 -22.57 4.23 20.47
C GLY A 521 -23.57 3.35 21.23
N GLN A 522 -24.37 3.95 22.14
CA GLN A 522 -25.41 3.25 22.88
C GLN A 522 -26.49 2.68 21.94
N ALA A 523 -27.02 3.49 21.02
CA ALA A 523 -28.03 3.07 20.06
C ALA A 523 -27.54 1.93 19.16
N ALA A 524 -26.30 2.01 18.67
CA ALA A 524 -25.72 0.97 17.83
C ALA A 524 -25.56 -0.38 18.59
N ILE A 525 -25.18 -0.35 19.86
CA ILE A 525 -25.10 -1.56 20.72
C ILE A 525 -26.49 -2.19 20.90
N LEU A 526 -27.53 -1.38 21.14
CA LEU A 526 -28.90 -1.86 21.32
C LEU A 526 -29.50 -2.38 20.01
N ALA A 527 -29.23 -1.69 18.88
CA ALA A 527 -29.69 -2.11 17.57
C ALA A 527 -29.11 -3.47 17.16
N ASP A 528 -27.82 -3.70 17.37
CA ASP A 528 -27.19 -5.01 17.12
C ASP A 528 -27.80 -6.13 17.97
N ALA A 529 -28.25 -5.80 19.16
CA ALA A 529 -28.93 -6.73 20.08
C ALA A 529 -30.43 -6.96 19.76
N GLY A 530 -30.97 -6.31 18.70
CA GLY A 530 -32.35 -6.49 18.24
C GLY A 530 -33.41 -5.67 19.02
N TYR A 531 -32.99 -4.62 19.73
CA TYR A 531 -33.94 -3.70 20.35
C TYR A 531 -34.66 -2.86 19.30
N SER A 532 -35.98 -2.65 19.49
CA SER A 532 -36.81 -1.80 18.65
C SER A 532 -36.43 -0.32 18.80
N LEU A 533 -36.83 0.50 17.82
CA LEU A 533 -36.56 1.94 17.85
C LEU A 533 -37.14 2.59 19.12
N ALA A 534 -38.36 2.20 19.54
CA ALA A 534 -39.01 2.72 20.75
C ALA A 534 -38.26 2.35 22.03
N GLU A 535 -37.73 1.12 22.12
CA GLU A 535 -36.90 0.69 23.25
C GLU A 535 -35.55 1.45 23.28
N MET A 536 -34.93 1.66 22.13
CA MET A 536 -33.71 2.44 22.04
C MET A 536 -33.96 3.90 22.47
N GLU A 537 -35.03 4.53 22.02
CA GLU A 537 -35.43 5.86 22.45
C GLU A 537 -35.70 5.92 23.97
N TYR A 538 -36.34 4.91 24.53
CA TYR A 538 -36.55 4.81 25.96
C TYR A 538 -35.22 4.76 26.73
N PHE A 539 -34.30 3.86 26.36
CA PHE A 539 -33.04 3.69 27.09
C PHE A 539 -32.08 4.87 26.90
N VAL A 540 -31.91 5.34 25.66
CA VAL A 540 -30.92 6.37 25.32
C VAL A 540 -31.47 7.78 25.55
N GLY A 541 -32.73 8.03 25.15
CA GLY A 541 -33.34 9.35 25.24
C GLY A 541 -34.02 9.62 26.58
N THR A 542 -34.99 8.79 27.00
CA THR A 542 -35.83 9.05 28.16
C THR A 542 -35.17 8.66 29.48
N LYS A 543 -34.65 7.43 29.57
CA LYS A 543 -34.01 6.92 30.77
C LYS A 543 -32.55 7.37 30.93
N ASN A 544 -31.92 7.71 29.80
CA ASN A 544 -30.52 8.06 29.75
C ASN A 544 -29.59 7.06 30.46
N ASP A 545 -29.91 5.79 30.40
CA ASP A 545 -29.12 4.70 30.97
C ASP A 545 -29.37 3.39 30.24
N MET A 546 -28.33 2.61 30.05
CA MET A 546 -28.34 1.34 29.30
C MET A 546 -28.87 0.17 30.16
N PRO A 547 -29.37 -0.93 29.57
CA PRO A 547 -29.63 -2.16 30.31
C PRO A 547 -28.41 -2.63 31.11
N GLN A 548 -28.64 -3.17 32.30
CA GLN A 548 -27.60 -3.47 33.31
C GLN A 548 -26.42 -4.29 32.75
N LYS A 549 -26.70 -5.27 31.92
CA LYS A 549 -25.65 -6.12 31.29
C LYS A 549 -24.60 -5.32 30.49
N TYR A 550 -25.03 -4.22 29.82
CA TYR A 550 -24.11 -3.36 29.05
C TYR A 550 -23.38 -2.38 29.96
N ILE A 551 -24.01 -1.91 31.00
CA ILE A 551 -23.38 -1.10 32.05
C ILE A 551 -22.22 -1.87 32.69
N ASP A 552 -22.48 -3.13 33.08
CA ASP A 552 -21.46 -3.96 33.73
C ASP A 552 -20.31 -4.31 32.75
N GLN A 553 -20.66 -4.62 31.51
CA GLN A 553 -19.63 -4.82 30.47
C GLN A 553 -18.78 -3.54 30.24
N ARG A 554 -19.42 -2.37 30.16
CA ARG A 554 -18.69 -1.10 30.07
C ARG A 554 -17.72 -0.91 31.25
N LYS A 555 -18.13 -1.18 32.48
CA LYS A 555 -17.24 -1.09 33.66
C LYS A 555 -16.00 -1.98 33.52
N ARG A 556 -16.17 -3.20 32.98
CA ARG A 556 -15.05 -4.12 32.70
C ARG A 556 -14.14 -3.56 31.63
N LEU A 557 -14.69 -3.04 30.53
CA LEU A 557 -13.94 -2.47 29.41
C LEU A 557 -13.18 -1.20 29.79
N VAL A 558 -13.76 -0.32 30.61
CA VAL A 558 -13.08 0.90 31.10
C VAL A 558 -11.79 0.58 31.86
N ARG A 559 -11.75 -0.54 32.61
CA ARG A 559 -10.52 -0.99 33.28
C ARG A 559 -9.43 -1.40 32.30
N LYS A 560 -9.81 -1.82 31.10
CA LYS A 560 -8.88 -2.23 30.01
C LYS A 560 -8.59 -1.10 29.01
N LYS A 561 -9.06 0.13 29.27
CA LYS A 561 -8.96 1.28 28.36
C LYS A 561 -7.55 1.58 27.86
N ARG A 562 -6.52 1.26 28.65
CA ARG A 562 -5.11 1.47 28.30
C ARG A 562 -4.49 0.37 27.43
N ARG A 563 -5.18 -0.78 27.27
CA ARG A 563 -4.70 -1.94 26.51
C ARG A 563 -5.67 -2.22 25.36
N LEU A 564 -5.40 -1.62 24.20
CA LEU A 564 -6.33 -1.68 23.07
C LEU A 564 -6.66 -3.11 22.65
N ASN A 565 -5.65 -3.99 22.61
CA ASN A 565 -5.87 -5.39 22.25
C ASN A 565 -6.84 -6.10 23.22
N ASP A 566 -6.61 -5.94 24.51
CA ASP A 566 -7.44 -6.57 25.56
C ASP A 566 -8.85 -5.97 25.58
N LEU A 567 -8.95 -4.67 25.28
CA LEU A 567 -10.21 -3.95 25.15
C LEU A 567 -11.03 -4.53 23.97
N LEU A 568 -10.45 -4.59 22.78
CA LEU A 568 -11.12 -5.11 21.58
C LEU A 568 -11.46 -6.59 21.72
N THR A 569 -10.53 -7.41 22.21
CA THR A 569 -10.78 -8.84 22.47
C THR A 569 -11.96 -9.01 23.42
N SER A 570 -12.03 -8.22 24.53
CA SER A 570 -13.13 -8.30 25.48
C SER A 570 -14.47 -7.81 24.93
N ILE A 571 -14.45 -6.91 23.94
CA ILE A 571 -15.66 -6.53 23.20
C ILE A 571 -16.16 -7.74 22.38
N PHE A 572 -15.29 -8.36 21.60
CA PHE A 572 -15.68 -9.48 20.75
C PHE A 572 -16.05 -10.73 21.55
N ASP A 573 -15.35 -11.04 22.63
CA ASP A 573 -15.68 -12.15 23.54
C ASP A 573 -17.09 -12.02 24.14
N PHE A 574 -17.53 -10.79 24.45
CA PHE A 574 -18.87 -10.53 24.96
C PHE A 574 -19.99 -10.97 23.99
N TYR A 575 -19.70 -10.95 22.68
CA TYR A 575 -20.60 -11.40 21.62
C TYR A 575 -20.32 -12.82 21.13
N GLY A 576 -19.30 -13.50 21.67
CA GLY A 576 -18.84 -14.80 21.18
C GLY A 576 -18.25 -14.75 19.78
N LEU A 577 -17.74 -13.59 19.37
CA LEU A 577 -17.15 -13.37 18.05
C LEU A 577 -15.64 -13.62 18.11
N ASN A 578 -15.22 -14.72 17.50
CA ASN A 578 -13.80 -15.04 17.32
C ASN A 578 -13.58 -15.60 15.91
N ASN A 579 -13.51 -14.70 14.93
CA ASN A 579 -13.36 -15.02 13.53
C ASN A 579 -12.20 -14.20 12.91
N ASP A 580 -11.89 -14.46 11.65
CA ASP A 580 -10.80 -13.77 10.93
C ASP A 580 -11.01 -12.25 10.89
N MET A 581 -12.26 -11.80 10.81
CA MET A 581 -12.61 -10.37 10.81
C MET A 581 -12.23 -9.70 12.14
N THR A 582 -12.54 -10.32 13.27
CA THR A 582 -12.18 -9.78 14.60
C THR A 582 -10.67 -9.73 14.79
N GLN A 583 -9.95 -10.75 14.33
CA GLN A 583 -8.47 -10.77 14.37
C GLN A 583 -7.87 -9.68 13.48
N ALA A 584 -8.45 -9.47 12.30
CA ALA A 584 -8.03 -8.39 11.41
C ALA A 584 -8.23 -7.01 12.04
N ILE A 585 -9.40 -6.74 12.64
CA ILE A 585 -9.68 -5.47 13.32
C ILE A 585 -8.66 -5.23 14.44
N ILE A 586 -8.42 -6.24 15.28
CA ILE A 586 -7.45 -6.15 16.37
C ILE A 586 -6.06 -5.86 15.81
N SER A 587 -5.63 -6.57 14.77
CA SER A 587 -4.31 -6.39 14.15
C SER A 587 -4.13 -4.99 13.55
N ILE A 588 -5.11 -4.52 12.77
CA ILE A 588 -5.08 -3.21 12.11
C ILE A 588 -5.00 -2.09 13.15
N LEU A 589 -5.94 -2.06 14.11
CA LEU A 589 -6.00 -1.00 15.10
C LEU A 589 -4.81 -1.04 16.06
N SER A 590 -4.30 -2.22 16.38
CA SER A 590 -3.10 -2.37 17.21
C SER A 590 -1.82 -1.93 16.52
N SER A 591 -1.69 -2.19 15.22
CA SER A 591 -0.53 -1.72 14.45
C SER A 591 -0.55 -0.20 14.32
N ALA A 592 -1.72 0.40 14.08
CA ALA A 592 -1.90 1.84 14.08
C ALA A 592 -1.53 2.47 15.43
N HIS A 593 -1.96 1.86 16.53
CA HIS A 593 -1.67 2.33 17.89
C HIS A 593 -0.19 2.16 18.28
N ARG A 594 0.50 1.12 17.80
CA ARG A 594 1.94 0.91 18.09
C ARG A 594 2.83 1.93 17.38
N ASN A 595 2.44 2.33 16.19
CA ASN A 595 3.23 3.25 15.37
C ASN A 595 3.00 4.73 15.71
N THR A 596 1.92 5.02 16.43
CA THR A 596 1.54 6.36 16.87
C THR A 596 0.85 6.23 18.23
N LEU A 597 1.15 7.11 19.19
CA LEU A 597 0.43 7.16 20.48
C LEU A 597 -0.99 7.71 20.24
N LEU A 598 -1.89 6.87 19.72
CA LEU A 598 -3.27 7.23 19.47
C LEU A 598 -4.09 7.13 20.75
N THR A 599 -4.90 8.15 21.02
CA THR A 599 -5.94 8.08 22.05
C THR A 599 -7.13 7.25 21.56
N ILE A 600 -8.04 6.83 22.47
CA ILE A 600 -9.27 6.17 22.03
C ILE A 600 -10.10 7.07 21.10
N SER A 601 -10.08 8.39 21.31
CA SER A 601 -10.76 9.35 20.43
C SER A 601 -10.18 9.34 19.01
N ASP A 602 -8.85 9.21 18.88
CA ASP A 602 -8.20 9.10 17.57
C ASP A 602 -8.53 7.79 16.88
N ILE A 603 -8.63 6.68 17.65
CA ILE A 603 -9.02 5.37 17.10
C ILE A 603 -10.49 5.39 16.63
N ILE A 604 -11.39 6.03 17.40
CA ILE A 604 -12.79 6.23 16.99
C ILE A 604 -12.84 6.96 15.65
N ARG A 605 -12.14 8.08 15.53
CA ARG A 605 -12.08 8.87 14.31
C ARG A 605 -11.49 8.08 13.13
N LEU A 606 -10.42 7.31 13.38
CA LEU A 606 -9.82 6.43 12.37
C LEU A 606 -10.85 5.42 11.81
N ILE A 607 -11.62 4.79 12.69
CA ILE A 607 -12.65 3.82 12.26
C ILE A 607 -13.77 4.51 11.50
N GLU A 608 -14.21 5.69 11.95
CA GLU A 608 -15.26 6.49 11.27
C GLU A 608 -14.82 6.89 9.85
N GLU A 609 -13.60 7.37 9.69
CA GLU A 609 -13.03 7.72 8.38
C GLU A 609 -12.88 6.50 7.47
N ASP A 610 -12.42 5.37 8.02
CA ASP A 610 -12.31 4.12 7.26
C ASP A 610 -13.69 3.63 6.77
N ILE A 611 -14.74 3.84 7.54
CA ILE A 611 -16.12 3.51 7.14
C ILE A 611 -16.61 4.47 6.06
N GLU A 612 -16.42 5.78 6.22
CA GLU A 612 -16.85 6.81 5.27
C GLU A 612 -16.13 6.68 3.92
N GLU A 613 -14.82 6.46 3.94
CA GLU A 613 -14.00 6.31 2.75
C GLU A 613 -14.06 4.90 2.15
N THR A 614 -14.76 3.97 2.82
CA THR A 614 -14.75 2.55 2.45
C THR A 614 -13.33 1.98 2.32
N THR A 615 -12.46 2.35 3.26
CA THR A 615 -11.06 1.91 3.28
C THR A 615 -10.99 0.39 3.33
N THR A 616 -10.16 -0.18 2.48
CA THR A 616 -10.03 -1.63 2.36
C THR A 616 -8.67 -2.08 2.93
N TYR A 617 -8.68 -3.25 3.58
CA TYR A 617 -7.49 -3.87 4.14
C TYR A 617 -7.25 -5.23 3.50
N PRO A 618 -6.00 -5.57 3.12
CA PRO A 618 -5.68 -6.91 2.69
C PRO A 618 -5.82 -7.86 3.88
N LEU A 619 -6.74 -8.81 3.78
CA LEU A 619 -6.79 -9.93 4.69
C LEU A 619 -5.98 -11.06 4.07
N ASP A 620 -4.92 -11.51 4.75
CA ASP A 620 -4.21 -12.72 4.36
C ASP A 620 -5.15 -13.91 4.56
N PRO A 621 -5.46 -14.66 3.50
CA PRO A 621 -6.31 -15.82 3.63
C PRO A 621 -5.54 -16.92 4.34
N MET A 622 -5.85 -17.22 5.55
CA MET A 622 -5.58 -18.56 6.06
C MET A 622 -6.46 -19.56 5.30
N LEU A 623 -5.95 -19.95 4.10
CA LEU A 623 -6.10 -21.23 3.45
C LEU A 623 -7.47 -21.94 3.62
N ASN A 624 -8.49 -21.43 2.95
CA ASN A 624 -9.57 -22.34 2.53
C ASN A 624 -9.24 -22.86 1.13
N THR A 625 -8.42 -23.91 1.06
CA THR A 625 -7.91 -24.51 -0.19
C THR A 625 -9.00 -25.14 -1.05
N GLU A 626 -10.21 -25.26 -0.56
CA GLU A 626 -11.31 -26.00 -1.20
C GLU A 626 -12.46 -25.10 -1.68
N ALA A 627 -12.24 -23.81 -1.86
CA ALA A 627 -13.27 -22.85 -2.27
C ALA A 627 -12.92 -22.13 -3.59
N VAL A 628 -13.94 -21.64 -4.29
CA VAL A 628 -13.79 -20.77 -5.47
C VAL A 628 -13.23 -19.42 -5.04
N THR A 629 -12.20 -18.95 -5.71
CA THR A 629 -11.63 -17.62 -5.46
C THR A 629 -12.43 -16.55 -6.19
N ILE A 630 -13.00 -15.59 -5.47
CA ILE A 630 -13.64 -14.40 -6.06
C ILE A 630 -12.73 -13.19 -5.81
N GLN A 631 -12.39 -12.44 -6.85
CA GLN A 631 -11.53 -11.26 -6.73
C GLN A 631 -11.69 -10.27 -7.88
N THR A 632 -11.09 -9.07 -7.74
CA THR A 632 -11.03 -8.15 -8.87
C THR A 632 -9.95 -8.56 -9.87
N MET A 633 -10.14 -8.16 -11.15
CA MET A 633 -9.16 -8.40 -12.22
C MET A 633 -7.77 -7.86 -11.88
N HIS A 634 -7.67 -6.69 -11.22
CA HIS A 634 -6.37 -6.11 -10.79
C HIS A 634 -5.62 -7.02 -9.82
N LYS A 635 -6.33 -7.60 -8.85
CA LYS A 635 -5.73 -8.47 -7.83
C LYS A 635 -5.34 -9.84 -8.37
N SER A 636 -5.89 -10.24 -9.50
CA SER A 636 -5.53 -11.50 -10.16
C SER A 636 -4.16 -11.44 -10.84
N LYS A 637 -3.55 -10.24 -10.97
CA LYS A 637 -2.20 -10.11 -11.55
C LYS A 637 -1.18 -10.94 -10.76
N GLY A 638 -0.35 -11.68 -11.46
CA GLY A 638 0.62 -12.61 -10.85
C GLY A 638 0.06 -14.01 -10.57
N LEU A 639 -1.25 -14.16 -10.40
CA LEU A 639 -1.91 -15.43 -10.11
C LEU A 639 -2.25 -16.21 -11.40
N GLU A 640 -2.63 -17.49 -11.24
CA GLU A 640 -3.03 -18.35 -12.34
C GLU A 640 -3.98 -19.45 -11.87
N TYR A 641 -4.99 -19.76 -12.66
CA TYR A 641 -6.05 -20.73 -12.34
C TYR A 641 -6.33 -21.65 -13.53
N PRO A 642 -6.66 -22.93 -13.30
CA PRO A 642 -7.13 -23.80 -14.37
C PRO A 642 -8.35 -23.23 -15.12
N ILE A 643 -9.30 -22.65 -14.39
CA ILE A 643 -10.57 -22.12 -14.88
C ILE A 643 -10.77 -20.69 -14.38
N VAL A 644 -11.12 -19.80 -15.28
CA VAL A 644 -11.44 -18.40 -14.96
C VAL A 644 -12.83 -18.04 -15.48
N ILE A 645 -13.64 -17.46 -14.61
CA ILE A 645 -14.94 -16.87 -14.96
C ILE A 645 -14.79 -15.35 -14.85
N ILE A 646 -14.95 -14.63 -15.96
CA ILE A 646 -14.92 -13.16 -15.99
C ILE A 646 -16.35 -12.65 -15.98
N ALA A 647 -16.78 -12.09 -14.85
CA ALA A 647 -18.16 -11.70 -14.64
C ALA A 647 -18.34 -10.17 -14.70
N GLY A 648 -19.50 -9.75 -15.24
CA GLY A 648 -19.87 -8.34 -15.25
C GLY A 648 -19.29 -7.53 -16.40
N ILE A 649 -19.09 -8.13 -17.61
CA ILE A 649 -18.60 -7.40 -18.78
C ILE A 649 -19.74 -6.57 -19.40
N ASN A 650 -20.29 -5.67 -18.60
CA ASN A 650 -21.51 -4.91 -18.89
C ASN A 650 -21.21 -3.46 -19.26
N GLN A 651 -22.14 -2.84 -20.03
CA GLN A 651 -22.11 -1.40 -20.32
C GLN A 651 -21.98 -0.58 -19.01
N LYS A 652 -21.14 0.45 -19.02
CA LYS A 652 -20.84 1.32 -17.88
C LYS A 652 -20.18 0.64 -16.67
N VAL A 653 -19.86 -0.65 -16.77
CA VAL A 653 -19.15 -1.42 -15.74
C VAL A 653 -17.73 -1.75 -16.20
N PHE A 654 -17.62 -2.37 -17.39
CA PHE A 654 -16.34 -2.74 -17.99
C PHE A 654 -16.43 -2.72 -19.54
N PRO A 655 -15.65 -1.86 -20.23
CA PRO A 655 -14.62 -0.97 -19.67
C PRO A 655 -15.21 0.14 -18.79
N SER A 656 -14.46 0.53 -17.77
CA SER A 656 -14.87 1.58 -16.86
C SER A 656 -14.66 2.96 -17.49
N ASN A 657 -15.69 3.79 -17.46
CA ASN A 657 -15.65 5.16 -17.95
C ASN A 657 -15.30 6.16 -16.83
N ARG A 658 -14.90 5.65 -15.66
CA ARG A 658 -14.55 6.49 -14.54
C ARG A 658 -13.15 7.03 -14.76
N GLY A 659 -13.06 8.15 -15.45
CA GLY A 659 -11.87 8.99 -15.44
C GLY A 659 -11.49 9.32 -13.99
N ASP A 660 -10.23 9.65 -13.78
CA ASP A 660 -9.74 10.13 -12.50
C ASP A 660 -10.63 11.30 -12.03
N SER A 661 -11.32 11.12 -10.90
CA SER A 661 -12.28 12.07 -10.35
C SER A 661 -11.61 13.17 -9.52
N THR A 662 -10.26 13.26 -9.52
CA THR A 662 -9.52 14.27 -8.77
C THR A 662 -9.74 15.66 -9.35
N LYS A 663 -9.83 16.66 -8.48
CA LYS A 663 -10.03 18.05 -8.89
C LYS A 663 -8.82 18.66 -9.61
N PHE A 664 -7.64 18.11 -9.38
CA PHE A 664 -6.39 18.59 -9.94
C PHE A 664 -5.80 17.56 -10.88
N ARG A 665 -5.21 18.05 -11.97
CA ARG A 665 -4.54 17.24 -12.97
C ARG A 665 -3.13 17.75 -13.21
N TYR A 666 -2.22 16.86 -13.44
CA TYR A 666 -0.86 17.17 -13.87
C TYR A 666 -0.43 16.25 -15.01
N ASP A 667 0.10 16.84 -16.04
CA ASP A 667 0.80 16.20 -17.16
C ASP A 667 1.94 17.12 -17.61
N PRO A 668 3.10 16.59 -18.03
CA PRO A 668 4.20 17.40 -18.52
C PRO A 668 3.83 18.38 -19.65
N LEU A 669 2.79 18.08 -20.41
CA LEU A 669 2.35 18.92 -21.52
C LEU A 669 1.56 20.16 -21.04
N TYR A 670 0.51 19.97 -20.23
CA TYR A 670 -0.34 21.08 -19.77
C TYR A 670 0.01 21.62 -18.38
N GLY A 671 0.97 20.98 -17.68
CA GLY A 671 1.33 21.32 -16.31
C GLY A 671 0.24 20.99 -15.29
N LEU A 672 0.31 21.63 -14.13
CA LEU A 672 -0.75 21.50 -13.10
C LEU A 672 -1.96 22.36 -13.47
N ARG A 673 -3.13 21.75 -13.46
CA ARG A 673 -4.43 22.39 -13.74
C ARG A 673 -5.49 21.98 -12.71
N SER A 674 -6.41 22.90 -12.43
CA SER A 674 -7.66 22.57 -11.75
C SER A 674 -8.74 22.24 -12.79
N GLN A 675 -9.52 21.21 -12.55
CA GLN A 675 -10.73 20.92 -13.34
C GLN A 675 -11.87 21.87 -12.99
N TYR A 676 -11.75 22.63 -11.90
CA TYR A 676 -12.78 23.53 -11.37
C TYR A 676 -12.27 24.97 -11.34
N GLU A 677 -13.18 25.89 -11.47
CA GLU A 677 -12.93 27.33 -11.33
C GLU A 677 -13.89 27.93 -10.30
N TYR A 678 -13.42 29.00 -9.67
CA TYR A 678 -14.24 29.81 -8.78
C TYR A 678 -15.07 30.80 -9.63
N ARG A 679 -16.37 30.84 -9.41
CA ARG A 679 -17.29 31.73 -10.12
C ARG A 679 -17.99 32.65 -9.12
N GLU A 680 -17.99 33.91 -9.43
CA GLU A 680 -18.76 34.93 -8.70
C GLU A 680 -19.99 35.26 -9.51
N SER A 681 -21.15 35.09 -8.92
CA SER A 681 -22.44 35.49 -9.49
C SER A 681 -23.30 36.03 -8.37
N ASP A 682 -23.78 37.29 -8.54
CA ASP A 682 -24.71 37.97 -7.63
C ASP A 682 -24.26 38.02 -6.15
N GLY A 683 -22.96 38.15 -5.93
CA GLY A 683 -22.35 38.19 -4.60
C GLY A 683 -22.17 36.79 -3.95
N PHE A 684 -22.49 35.73 -4.66
CA PHE A 684 -22.23 34.34 -4.24
C PHE A 684 -21.04 33.78 -4.98
N HIS A 685 -20.18 33.11 -4.22
CA HIS A 685 -19.07 32.32 -4.79
C HIS A 685 -19.48 30.86 -4.94
N THR A 686 -19.48 30.38 -6.17
CA THR A 686 -19.75 28.97 -6.47
C THR A 686 -18.53 28.34 -7.13
N MET A 687 -18.33 27.03 -6.90
CA MET A 687 -17.31 26.24 -7.57
C MET A 687 -17.95 25.40 -8.66
N GLY A 688 -17.52 25.59 -9.90
CA GLY A 688 -18.03 24.85 -11.05
C GLY A 688 -16.89 24.27 -11.89
N MET A 689 -17.22 23.30 -12.76
CA MET A 689 -16.21 22.79 -13.70
C MET A 689 -15.77 23.89 -14.67
N SER A 690 -14.48 23.96 -14.95
CA SER A 690 -13.90 24.92 -15.89
C SER A 690 -14.20 24.52 -17.33
N TRP A 691 -14.73 25.44 -18.14
CA TRP A 691 -14.90 25.19 -19.57
C TRP A 691 -13.55 24.98 -20.29
N LYS A 692 -12.49 25.58 -19.77
CA LYS A 692 -11.13 25.41 -20.29
C LYS A 692 -10.66 23.96 -20.17
N TRP A 693 -11.04 23.31 -19.06
CA TRP A 693 -10.72 21.89 -18.85
C TRP A 693 -11.39 20.97 -19.89
N PHE A 694 -12.59 21.30 -20.38
CA PHE A 694 -13.22 20.51 -21.43
C PHE A 694 -12.43 20.50 -22.75
N ILE A 695 -11.64 21.55 -23.00
CA ILE A 695 -10.71 21.61 -24.13
C ILE A 695 -9.41 20.88 -23.79
N LEU A 696 -8.76 21.24 -22.67
CA LEU A 696 -7.44 20.76 -22.30
C LEU A 696 -7.43 19.25 -21.98
N GLY A 697 -8.44 18.76 -21.27
CA GLY A 697 -8.56 17.36 -20.91
C GLY A 697 -8.71 16.40 -22.11
N ARG A 698 -9.02 16.92 -23.30
CA ARG A 698 -9.05 16.13 -24.54
C ARG A 698 -7.66 15.76 -25.06
N THR A 699 -6.62 16.41 -24.52
CA THR A 699 -5.24 16.01 -24.80
C THR A 699 -4.78 14.77 -24.03
N ASP A 700 -5.55 14.34 -23.03
CA ASP A 700 -5.35 13.08 -22.26
C ASP A 700 -5.91 11.88 -23.07
N ALA A 701 -5.17 11.42 -24.03
CA ALA A 701 -5.69 10.60 -25.11
C ALA A 701 -5.58 9.06 -24.91
N ARG A 702 -5.79 8.50 -23.72
CA ARG A 702 -5.74 7.03 -23.54
C ARG A 702 -6.67 6.47 -22.45
N GLU A 703 -7.93 6.92 -22.41
CA GLU A 703 -8.88 6.51 -21.35
C GLU A 703 -9.08 4.99 -21.22
N TYR A 704 -8.90 4.22 -22.30
CA TYR A 704 -9.26 2.80 -22.28
C TYR A 704 -8.08 1.83 -22.50
N ASP A 705 -6.87 2.31 -22.71
CA ASP A 705 -5.70 1.45 -22.91
C ASP A 705 -5.42 0.57 -21.68
N GLU A 706 -5.59 1.10 -20.49
CA GLU A 706 -5.45 0.33 -19.25
C GLU A 706 -6.57 -0.70 -19.09
N GLU A 707 -7.80 -0.38 -19.46
CA GLU A 707 -8.94 -1.32 -19.41
C GLU A 707 -8.73 -2.49 -20.38
N ARG A 708 -8.16 -2.25 -21.58
CA ARG A 708 -7.78 -3.33 -22.52
C ARG A 708 -6.70 -4.24 -21.93
N ARG A 709 -5.66 -3.65 -21.34
CA ARG A 709 -4.61 -4.41 -20.64
C ARG A 709 -5.16 -5.17 -19.44
N LEU A 710 -6.10 -4.59 -18.72
CA LEU A 710 -6.78 -5.26 -17.61
C LEU A 710 -7.57 -6.48 -18.09
N PHE A 711 -8.23 -6.36 -19.25
CA PHE A 711 -8.92 -7.50 -19.85
C PHE A 711 -7.95 -8.58 -20.30
N PHE A 712 -6.86 -8.20 -20.97
CA PHE A 712 -5.76 -9.09 -21.30
C PHE A 712 -5.22 -9.84 -20.07
N VAL A 713 -4.98 -9.11 -18.97
CA VAL A 713 -4.55 -9.72 -17.71
C VAL A 713 -5.58 -10.73 -17.22
N ALA A 714 -6.87 -10.37 -17.17
CA ALA A 714 -7.92 -11.26 -16.66
C ALA A 714 -8.02 -12.56 -17.46
N VAL A 715 -8.06 -12.50 -18.79
CA VAL A 715 -8.11 -13.69 -19.67
C VAL A 715 -6.84 -14.53 -19.51
N SER A 716 -5.67 -13.89 -19.47
CA SER A 716 -4.37 -14.58 -19.36
C SER A 716 -4.11 -15.25 -18.00
N ARG A 717 -5.02 -15.11 -17.03
CA ARG A 717 -4.97 -15.86 -15.75
C ARG A 717 -5.38 -17.32 -15.93
N ALA A 718 -6.16 -17.63 -16.95
CA ALA A 718 -6.64 -18.98 -17.20
C ALA A 718 -5.55 -19.88 -17.80
N LYS A 719 -5.54 -21.15 -17.36
CA LYS A 719 -4.71 -22.19 -18.00
C LYS A 719 -5.46 -22.87 -19.13
N GLN A 720 -6.75 -23.25 -18.95
CA GLN A 720 -7.50 -24.08 -19.87
C GLN A 720 -8.87 -23.56 -20.27
N TYR A 721 -9.66 -23.02 -19.30
CA TYR A 721 -11.03 -22.61 -19.58
C TYR A 721 -11.27 -21.17 -19.16
N VAL A 722 -12.03 -20.45 -20.00
CA VAL A 722 -12.52 -19.10 -19.70
C VAL A 722 -14.01 -19.04 -19.95
N THR A 723 -14.77 -18.58 -18.99
CA THR A 723 -16.18 -18.21 -19.17
C THR A 723 -16.34 -16.71 -18.99
N MET A 724 -17.08 -16.06 -19.88
CA MET A 724 -17.37 -14.63 -19.81
C MET A 724 -18.87 -14.41 -19.71
N THR A 725 -19.32 -13.55 -18.79
CA THR A 725 -20.74 -13.29 -18.55
C THR A 725 -21.12 -11.82 -18.68
N CYS A 726 -22.33 -11.57 -19.15
CA CYS A 726 -22.94 -10.25 -19.20
C CYS A 726 -24.47 -10.33 -19.14
N TYR A 727 -25.13 -9.20 -18.78
CA TYR A 727 -26.58 -9.01 -19.01
C TYR A 727 -26.87 -7.86 -20.00
N LYS A 728 -26.05 -6.84 -20.00
CA LYS A 728 -26.03 -5.75 -20.99
C LYS A 728 -24.65 -5.68 -21.60
N PRO A 729 -24.39 -6.41 -22.70
CA PRO A 729 -23.03 -6.55 -23.21
C PRO A 729 -22.39 -5.20 -23.49
N SER A 730 -21.20 -5.03 -22.96
CA SER A 730 -20.36 -3.88 -23.30
C SER A 730 -19.79 -4.04 -24.71
N ARG A 731 -19.14 -2.99 -25.23
CA ARG A 731 -18.41 -3.09 -26.51
C ARG A 731 -17.31 -4.12 -26.50
N PHE A 732 -16.64 -4.31 -25.38
CA PHE A 732 -15.63 -5.36 -25.21
C PHE A 732 -16.25 -6.76 -25.33
N MET A 733 -17.43 -6.95 -24.74
CA MET A 733 -18.15 -8.23 -24.86
C MET A 733 -18.70 -8.45 -26.29
N SER A 734 -19.33 -7.42 -26.87
CA SER A 734 -19.89 -7.51 -28.22
C SER A 734 -18.82 -7.72 -29.33
N ALA A 735 -17.55 -7.36 -29.04
CA ALA A 735 -16.44 -7.57 -29.97
C ALA A 735 -16.14 -9.06 -30.24
N PHE A 736 -16.56 -9.97 -29.36
CA PHE A 736 -16.47 -11.42 -29.60
C PHE A 736 -17.53 -11.96 -30.53
N GLY A 737 -18.49 -11.13 -30.97
CA GLY A 737 -19.61 -11.52 -31.85
C GLY A 737 -20.84 -12.00 -31.03
N GLU A 738 -21.97 -11.33 -31.20
CA GLU A 738 -23.18 -11.63 -30.40
C GLU A 738 -23.76 -13.01 -30.68
N ASP A 739 -23.48 -13.58 -31.84
CA ASP A 739 -23.89 -14.94 -32.24
C ASP A 739 -23.21 -16.04 -31.41
N ASN A 740 -22.12 -15.72 -30.76
CA ASN A 740 -21.39 -16.64 -29.85
C ASN A 740 -21.98 -16.68 -28.44
N PHE A 741 -22.96 -15.83 -28.12
CA PHE A 741 -23.51 -15.74 -26.76
C PHE A 741 -24.59 -16.80 -26.55
N VAL A 742 -24.39 -17.62 -25.55
CA VAL A 742 -25.39 -18.58 -25.09
C VAL A 742 -26.36 -17.87 -24.14
N PRO A 743 -27.68 -17.80 -24.42
CA PRO A 743 -28.66 -17.30 -23.46
C PRO A 743 -28.63 -18.16 -22.18
N SER A 744 -28.60 -17.53 -21.02
CA SER A 744 -28.55 -18.25 -19.75
C SER A 744 -29.32 -17.51 -18.67
N ASP A 745 -30.44 -18.10 -18.29
CA ASP A 745 -31.29 -17.64 -17.18
C ASP A 745 -31.64 -18.84 -16.29
N PRO A 746 -30.65 -19.37 -15.54
CA PRO A 746 -30.87 -20.53 -14.69
C PRO A 746 -31.82 -20.19 -13.56
N THR A 747 -32.81 -21.09 -13.35
CA THR A 747 -33.66 -21.05 -12.17
C THR A 747 -32.92 -21.59 -10.94
N LEU A 748 -33.30 -21.16 -9.74
CA LEU A 748 -32.68 -21.60 -8.48
C LEU A 748 -32.70 -23.14 -8.32
N ASP A 749 -33.72 -23.82 -8.88
CA ASP A 749 -33.84 -25.28 -8.82
C ASP A 749 -32.74 -26.03 -9.60
N ARG A 750 -32.07 -25.37 -10.54
CA ARG A 750 -30.94 -25.94 -11.28
C ARG A 750 -29.60 -25.80 -10.53
N ILE A 751 -29.56 -24.95 -9.52
CA ILE A 751 -28.43 -24.80 -8.64
C ILE A 751 -28.66 -25.76 -7.48
N VAL A 752 -28.08 -26.96 -7.54
CA VAL A 752 -28.27 -28.02 -6.54
C VAL A 752 -27.60 -27.55 -5.25
N VAL A 753 -28.42 -27.08 -4.32
CA VAL A 753 -27.97 -26.84 -2.93
C VAL A 753 -27.82 -28.24 -2.31
N ALA A 754 -26.60 -28.74 -2.27
CA ALA A 754 -26.32 -29.87 -1.40
C ALA A 754 -26.56 -29.41 0.04
N LYS A 755 -27.73 -29.74 0.59
CA LYS A 755 -28.01 -29.65 2.04
C LYS A 755 -27.17 -30.71 2.78
N THR A 756 -25.89 -30.74 2.56
CA THR A 756 -24.97 -31.31 3.50
C THR A 756 -24.66 -30.18 4.50
N LYS A 757 -25.30 -30.21 5.67
CA LYS A 757 -24.61 -29.79 6.88
C LYS A 757 -23.31 -30.61 6.92
N ARG A 758 -22.29 -30.16 6.19
CA ARG A 758 -20.91 -30.45 6.55
C ARG A 758 -20.72 -29.66 7.84
N THR A 759 -20.91 -30.32 8.97
CA THR A 759 -20.05 -30.06 10.10
C THR A 759 -18.66 -30.18 9.52
N ILE A 760 -18.00 -29.04 9.28
CA ILE A 760 -16.55 -29.00 9.16
C ILE A 760 -16.11 -29.76 10.40
N PRO A 761 -15.44 -30.94 10.28
CA PRO A 761 -14.83 -31.52 11.47
C PRO A 761 -14.00 -30.37 11.99
N ALA A 762 -14.30 -29.95 13.23
CA ALA A 762 -13.50 -28.95 13.90
C ALA A 762 -12.06 -29.41 13.61
N PRO A 763 -11.20 -28.57 13.00
CA PRO A 763 -9.84 -29.02 12.78
C PRO A 763 -9.45 -29.62 14.11
N ILE A 764 -8.95 -30.86 14.11
CA ILE A 764 -8.27 -31.39 15.26
C ILE A 764 -7.09 -30.43 15.38
N ILE A 765 -7.35 -29.33 16.03
CA ILE A 765 -6.33 -28.48 16.61
C ILE A 765 -5.78 -29.46 17.66
N GLU A 766 -4.72 -30.18 17.27
CA GLU A 766 -3.81 -30.64 18.30
C GLU A 766 -3.68 -29.43 19.21
N PRO A 767 -4.04 -29.58 20.50
CA PRO A 767 -4.01 -28.44 21.40
C PRO A 767 -2.59 -27.88 21.24
N TYR A 768 -2.48 -26.71 20.58
CA TYR A 768 -1.23 -25.98 20.53
C TYR A 768 -0.90 -25.82 21.99
N SER A 769 -0.06 -26.72 22.47
CA SER A 769 0.28 -26.82 23.86
C SER A 769 0.93 -25.51 24.20
N LYS A 770 0.18 -24.67 24.91
CA LYS A 770 0.56 -23.41 25.49
C LYS A 770 0.31 -22.19 24.58
N ARG A 771 -0.90 -21.64 24.74
CA ARG A 771 -1.26 -20.27 24.36
C ARG A 771 -0.09 -19.35 24.71
N ARG A 772 0.50 -18.65 23.73
CA ARG A 772 1.53 -17.64 24.02
C ARG A 772 0.89 -16.52 24.83
N ILE A 773 1.38 -16.32 26.03
CA ILE A 773 0.94 -15.23 26.91
C ILE A 773 1.88 -14.05 26.67
N ASN A 774 1.32 -12.89 26.34
CA ASN A 774 2.07 -11.66 26.21
C ASN A 774 1.89 -10.84 27.50
N LEU A 775 2.98 -10.55 28.16
CA LEU A 775 3.03 -9.67 29.35
C LEU A 775 3.85 -8.43 29.01
N SER A 776 3.49 -7.29 29.59
CA SER A 776 4.35 -6.13 29.63
C SER A 776 5.30 -6.22 30.83
N VAL A 777 6.42 -5.55 30.78
CA VAL A 777 7.32 -5.41 31.94
C VAL A 777 6.58 -4.81 33.16
N HIS A 778 5.63 -3.90 32.92
CA HIS A 778 4.81 -3.30 33.97
C HIS A 778 3.90 -4.33 34.66
N ASP A 779 3.44 -5.38 33.97
CA ASP A 779 2.65 -6.45 34.59
C ASP A 779 3.47 -7.21 35.65
N LEU A 780 4.78 -7.34 35.45
CA LEU A 780 5.70 -7.95 36.41
C LEU A 780 6.01 -7.04 37.61
N MET A 781 5.93 -5.72 37.43
CA MET A 781 6.19 -4.74 38.49
C MET A 781 5.01 -4.65 39.49
N GLU A 782 3.78 -4.99 39.09
CA GLU A 782 2.59 -4.87 39.90
C GLU A 782 2.46 -5.98 40.98
N ILE A 783 3.26 -7.05 40.93
CA ILE A 783 3.22 -8.17 41.92
C ILE A 783 3.63 -7.75 43.33
N HIS A 784 4.25 -6.59 43.52
CA HIS A 784 4.77 -6.11 44.82
C HIS A 784 3.98 -4.94 45.38
N GLY A 785 2.72 -5.15 45.76
CA GLY A 785 2.01 -4.27 46.69
C GLY A 785 0.77 -3.60 46.14
N SER A 786 -0.25 -3.68 46.99
CA SER A 786 -1.57 -3.05 46.86
C SER A 786 -1.51 -1.64 46.29
N ILE A 787 -2.40 -1.43 45.33
CA ILE A 787 -2.71 -0.14 44.71
C ILE A 787 -3.08 0.88 45.78
N GLY A 788 -2.13 1.68 46.20
CA GLY A 788 -2.42 3.03 46.69
C GLY A 788 -2.79 3.86 45.46
N ARG A 789 -4.02 4.38 45.42
CA ARG A 789 -4.37 5.44 44.47
C ARG A 789 -3.49 6.64 44.81
N GLY A 790 -2.36 6.76 44.09
CA GLY A 790 -1.39 7.79 44.37
C GLY A 790 -1.68 9.08 43.60
N ASP A 791 -2.58 9.86 44.14
CA ASP A 791 -2.56 11.31 43.99
C ASP A 791 -1.83 12.02 45.17
N GLU A 792 -1.25 11.26 46.11
CA GLU A 792 -0.61 11.80 47.34
C GLU A 792 0.88 11.50 47.50
N ALA A 793 1.54 10.79 46.60
CA ALA A 793 3.01 10.69 46.63
C ALA A 793 3.62 11.69 45.67
N GLY A 794 4.16 12.79 46.20
CA GLY A 794 4.84 13.96 45.62
C GLY A 794 5.63 13.92 44.31
N GLY A 795 5.25 13.11 43.35
CA GLY A 795 5.80 13.10 42.00
C GLY A 795 5.09 14.11 41.07
N LYS A 796 5.82 14.66 40.09
CA LYS A 796 5.32 15.66 39.10
C LYS A 796 4.25 15.13 38.13
N GLY A 797 3.78 13.87 38.33
CA GLY A 797 2.73 13.22 37.56
C GLY A 797 3.20 12.58 36.23
N MET A 798 2.38 11.64 35.71
CA MET A 798 2.73 10.81 34.53
C MET A 798 2.89 11.62 33.24
N GLU A 799 2.12 12.71 33.09
CA GLU A 799 2.23 13.60 31.92
C GLU A 799 3.58 14.35 31.89
N TYR A 800 4.07 14.75 33.07
CA TYR A 800 5.37 15.38 33.19
C TYR A 800 6.51 14.38 32.90
N GLY A 801 6.42 13.14 33.39
CA GLY A 801 7.39 12.10 33.08
C GLY A 801 7.50 11.86 31.58
N THR A 802 6.37 11.80 30.86
CA THR A 802 6.35 11.63 29.39
C THR A 802 7.09 12.76 28.67
N LYS A 803 6.93 14.01 29.11
CA LYS A 803 7.65 15.17 28.54
C LYS A 803 9.16 15.08 28.78
N VAL A 804 9.56 14.59 29.92
CA VAL A 804 10.98 14.41 30.28
C VAL A 804 11.63 13.31 29.42
N HIS A 805 10.91 12.17 29.20
CA HIS A 805 11.39 11.10 28.30
C HIS A 805 11.48 11.59 26.84
N GLU A 806 10.51 12.38 26.37
CA GLU A 806 10.57 12.99 25.05
C GLU A 806 11.77 13.96 24.92
N ALA A 807 12.02 14.77 25.96
CA ALA A 807 13.17 15.65 26.00
C ALA A 807 14.50 14.89 25.96
N ALA A 808 14.62 13.78 26.70
CA ALA A 808 15.80 12.92 26.70
C ALA A 808 16.05 12.30 25.31
N HIS A 809 14.98 11.82 24.65
CA HIS A 809 15.06 11.31 23.30
C HIS A 809 15.51 12.38 22.29
N LEU A 810 14.99 13.61 22.40
CA LEU A 810 15.37 14.72 21.52
C LEU A 810 16.85 15.11 21.73
N LEU A 811 17.30 15.22 22.97
CA LEU A 811 18.68 15.55 23.30
C LEU A 811 19.67 14.48 22.83
N ALA A 812 19.35 13.20 23.02
CA ALA A 812 20.12 12.08 22.48
C ALA A 812 20.22 12.12 20.93
N SER A 813 19.18 12.64 20.27
CA SER A 813 19.16 12.85 18.82
C SER A 813 19.83 14.15 18.37
N GLY A 814 20.44 14.93 19.28
CA GLY A 814 21.09 16.21 18.99
C GLY A 814 20.12 17.37 18.75
N LYS A 815 18.87 17.24 19.18
CA LYS A 815 17.82 18.28 19.06
C LYS A 815 17.55 18.90 20.43
N ARG A 816 17.23 20.21 20.48
CA ARG A 816 16.81 20.87 21.72
C ARG A 816 15.30 20.67 21.91
N PRO A 817 14.85 20.30 23.15
CA PRO A 817 13.44 20.28 23.51
C PRO A 817 12.79 21.66 23.36
N LYS A 818 11.49 21.70 23.11
CA LYS A 818 10.72 22.96 23.02
C LYS A 818 10.40 23.55 24.39
N GLU A 819 10.29 22.70 25.42
CA GLU A 819 10.00 23.08 26.79
C GLU A 819 11.29 23.12 27.60
N ASP A 820 11.42 24.13 28.48
CA ASP A 820 12.58 24.29 29.38
C ASP A 820 12.28 23.47 30.65
N LEU A 821 12.71 22.21 30.68
CA LEU A 821 12.50 21.30 31.78
C LEU A 821 13.73 21.34 32.73
N ALA A 822 13.46 21.26 34.02
CA ALA A 822 14.52 21.31 35.07
C ALA A 822 15.51 20.13 34.97
N GLU A 823 15.13 19.02 34.37
CA GLU A 823 15.90 17.79 34.22
C GLU A 823 16.87 17.82 33.02
N ILE A 824 16.77 18.79 32.11
CA ILE A 824 17.63 18.90 30.92
C ILE A 824 19.13 18.84 31.27
N PRO A 825 19.64 19.58 32.25
CA PRO A 825 21.06 19.51 32.57
C PRO A 825 21.53 18.13 33.02
N GLU A 826 20.68 17.40 33.71
CA GLU A 826 21.00 16.05 34.17
C GLU A 826 20.96 15.04 33.02
N ILE A 827 20.00 15.15 32.11
CA ILE A 827 19.95 14.34 30.89
C ILE A 827 21.22 14.58 30.06
N GLU A 828 21.63 15.85 29.87
CA GLU A 828 22.85 16.18 29.13
C GLU A 828 24.09 15.59 29.82
N ARG A 829 24.18 15.63 31.17
CA ARG A 829 25.26 15.01 31.94
C ARG A 829 25.36 13.49 31.73
N ILE A 830 24.20 12.80 31.70
CA ILE A 830 24.14 11.36 31.45
C ILE A 830 24.57 11.05 30.02
N LEU A 831 24.07 11.77 29.04
CA LEU A 831 24.44 11.61 27.63
C LEU A 831 25.94 11.85 27.40
N ASP A 832 26.53 12.86 28.05
CA ASP A 832 27.95 13.12 27.98
C ASP A 832 28.79 11.98 28.58
N SER A 833 28.32 11.34 29.66
CA SER A 833 29.03 10.21 30.30
C SER A 833 29.09 8.96 29.39
N VAL A 834 28.14 8.78 28.50
CA VAL A 834 28.02 7.64 27.55
C VAL A 834 28.40 8.00 26.12
N ARG A 835 28.92 9.20 25.88
CA ARG A 835 29.17 9.78 24.56
C ARG A 835 30.07 8.97 23.63
N THR A 836 30.93 8.11 24.20
CA THR A 836 31.84 7.24 23.43
C THR A 836 31.18 5.94 22.94
N GLY A 837 29.95 5.67 23.36
CA GLY A 837 29.13 4.55 22.91
C GLY A 837 28.16 4.94 21.81
N ASP A 838 27.65 3.94 21.09
CA ASP A 838 26.51 4.11 20.18
C ASP A 838 25.23 4.19 21.00
N ILE A 839 24.52 5.32 20.94
CA ILE A 839 23.33 5.56 21.75
C ILE A 839 22.06 5.23 20.95
N LEU A 840 21.21 4.35 21.51
CA LEU A 840 19.86 4.09 21.04
C LEU A 840 18.85 4.48 22.11
N THR A 841 17.75 5.13 21.74
CA THR A 841 16.68 5.53 22.65
C THR A 841 15.35 4.90 22.27
N GLU A 842 14.41 4.77 23.24
CA GLU A 842 13.08 4.21 23.02
C GLU A 842 13.12 2.83 22.32
N THR A 843 14.04 1.97 22.77
CA THR A 843 14.32 0.69 22.12
C THR A 843 13.38 -0.40 22.60
N ASN A 844 12.59 -0.99 21.70
CA ASN A 844 11.73 -2.12 22.05
C ASN A 844 12.57 -3.35 22.44
N CYS A 845 12.24 -3.97 23.55
CA CYS A 845 12.83 -5.23 23.98
C CYS A 845 11.80 -6.34 24.19
N THR A 846 12.25 -7.59 24.02
CA THR A 846 11.43 -8.78 24.27
C THR A 846 12.26 -9.86 24.95
N LEU A 847 11.66 -10.47 25.99
CA LEU A 847 12.26 -11.60 26.70
C LEU A 847 11.30 -12.81 26.64
N PRO A 848 11.66 -13.88 25.91
CA PRO A 848 10.86 -15.11 25.88
C PRO A 848 11.18 -15.97 27.13
N ILE A 849 10.14 -16.39 27.84
CA ILE A 849 10.21 -17.31 28.97
C ILE A 849 9.19 -18.43 28.78
N GLY A 850 9.59 -19.57 28.28
CA GLY A 850 8.68 -20.68 27.95
C GLY A 850 7.64 -20.26 26.90
N ASN A 851 6.35 -20.26 27.26
CA ASN A 851 5.24 -19.81 26.42
C ASN A 851 4.87 -18.33 26.65
N VAL A 852 5.61 -17.62 27.49
CA VAL A 852 5.36 -16.20 27.80
C VAL A 852 6.35 -15.32 27.08
N MET A 853 5.86 -14.24 26.50
CA MET A 853 6.67 -13.19 25.89
C MET A 853 6.51 -11.91 26.71
N ILE A 854 7.58 -11.47 27.35
CA ILE A 854 7.60 -10.20 28.10
C ILE A 854 8.10 -9.12 27.15
N ARG A 855 7.40 -8.00 27.13
CA ARG A 855 7.72 -6.86 26.27
C ARG A 855 7.92 -5.58 27.08
N GLY A 856 8.88 -4.77 26.66
CA GLY A 856 9.14 -3.46 27.23
C GLY A 856 9.79 -2.52 26.24
N VAL A 857 9.99 -1.28 26.67
CA VAL A 857 10.71 -0.24 25.93
C VAL A 857 11.81 0.27 26.84
N ILE A 858 13.04 0.24 26.35
CA ILE A 858 14.22 0.74 27.07
C ILE A 858 14.41 2.20 26.70
N ASP A 859 14.48 3.09 27.68
CA ASP A 859 14.59 4.52 27.45
C ASP A 859 15.90 4.89 26.72
N MET A 860 17.04 4.33 27.18
CA MET A 860 18.32 4.51 26.52
C MET A 860 19.22 3.28 26.63
N LEU A 861 19.86 2.91 25.53
CA LEU A 861 20.95 1.94 25.44
C LEU A 861 22.22 2.65 24.98
N ALA A 862 23.32 2.46 25.70
CA ALA A 862 24.64 2.87 25.26
C ALA A 862 25.49 1.62 24.97
N ILE A 863 25.93 1.46 23.74
CA ILE A 863 26.59 0.25 23.22
C ILE A 863 28.08 0.55 23.07
N PHE A 864 28.89 -0.08 23.92
CA PHE A 864 30.33 -0.03 23.86
C PHE A 864 30.94 -1.30 23.27
N PRO A 865 32.19 -1.30 22.83
CA PRO A 865 32.84 -2.50 22.28
C PRO A 865 32.89 -3.67 23.26
N ASP A 866 32.95 -3.43 24.56
CA ASP A 866 33.12 -4.40 25.65
C ASP A 866 31.86 -4.65 26.48
N ARG A 867 30.87 -3.77 26.46
CA ARG A 867 29.67 -3.84 27.29
C ARG A 867 28.51 -3.09 26.67
N VAL A 868 27.32 -3.30 27.23
CA VAL A 868 26.10 -2.49 26.96
C VAL A 868 25.62 -1.88 28.28
N GLU A 869 25.26 -0.60 28.27
CA GLU A 869 24.64 0.06 29.40
C GLU A 869 23.16 0.34 29.09
N VAL A 870 22.32 -0.01 30.05
CA VAL A 870 20.87 0.21 30.00
C VAL A 870 20.54 1.31 30.99
N HIS A 871 19.94 2.39 30.53
CA HIS A 871 19.52 3.51 31.34
C HIS A 871 17.98 3.64 31.27
N ASP A 872 17.37 3.84 32.45
CA ASP A 872 15.93 4.00 32.60
C ASP A 872 15.66 5.28 33.40
N TYR A 873 14.99 6.24 32.79
CA TYR A 873 14.79 7.57 33.34
C TYR A 873 13.59 7.62 34.29
N LYS A 874 13.79 8.21 35.47
CA LYS A 874 12.73 8.39 36.48
C LYS A 874 12.69 9.83 36.96
N THR A 875 11.46 10.34 37.11
CA THR A 875 11.19 11.70 37.62
C THR A 875 10.72 11.72 39.08
N ASP A 876 10.88 10.57 39.76
CA ASP A 876 10.53 10.44 41.18
C ASP A 876 11.42 11.32 42.05
N ILE A 877 10.85 11.80 43.18
CA ILE A 877 11.54 12.66 44.16
C ILE A 877 12.15 11.84 45.29
N ASP A 878 11.99 10.52 45.29
CA ASP A 878 12.59 9.60 46.26
C ASP A 878 12.83 8.21 45.61
N ARG A 879 13.43 7.28 46.35
CA ARG A 879 13.77 5.94 45.90
C ARG A 879 12.80 4.86 46.32
N THR A 880 11.58 5.19 46.72
CA THR A 880 10.58 4.26 47.29
C THR A 880 10.27 3.12 46.34
N TYR A 881 10.27 3.36 45.05
CA TYR A 881 9.94 2.36 44.03
C TYR A 881 11.15 1.63 43.42
N LEU A 882 12.34 1.83 43.94
CA LEU A 882 13.58 1.20 43.46
C LEU A 882 13.42 -0.35 43.25
N PRO A 883 12.83 -1.14 44.19
CA PRO A 883 12.68 -2.58 43.99
C PRO A 883 11.79 -2.97 42.80
N LYS A 884 10.86 -2.09 42.39
CA LYS A 884 10.03 -2.30 41.19
C LYS A 884 10.83 -2.06 39.92
N TYR A 885 11.63 -1.03 39.92
CA TYR A 885 12.49 -0.66 38.80
C TYR A 885 13.63 -1.67 38.58
N GLU A 886 14.11 -2.33 39.65
CA GLU A 886 15.06 -3.46 39.53
C GLU A 886 14.50 -4.61 38.71
N VAL A 887 13.20 -4.93 38.85
CA VAL A 887 12.55 -5.96 37.99
C VAL A 887 12.47 -5.51 36.53
N GLN A 888 12.14 -4.26 36.29
CA GLN A 888 12.08 -3.68 34.95
C GLN A 888 13.44 -3.77 34.26
N LEU A 889 14.49 -3.27 34.93
CA LEU A 889 15.84 -3.28 34.40
C LEU A 889 16.39 -4.70 34.22
N SER A 890 16.00 -5.66 35.06
CA SER A 890 16.39 -7.05 34.92
C SER A 890 15.89 -7.67 33.62
N VAL A 891 14.63 -7.40 33.23
CA VAL A 891 14.09 -7.83 31.94
C VAL A 891 14.83 -7.17 30.79
N TYR A 892 15.13 -5.89 30.91
CA TYR A 892 15.89 -5.14 29.91
C TYR A 892 17.30 -5.67 29.74
N ALA A 893 18.00 -5.94 30.85
CA ALA A 893 19.34 -6.51 30.86
C ALA A 893 19.41 -7.89 30.23
N LEU A 894 18.49 -8.78 30.58
CA LEU A 894 18.41 -10.13 30.01
C LEU A 894 18.13 -10.08 28.51
N SER A 895 17.24 -9.19 28.07
CA SER A 895 16.94 -8.98 26.67
C SER A 895 18.15 -8.41 25.89
N ALA A 896 18.76 -7.34 26.39
CA ALA A 896 19.94 -6.72 25.77
C ALA A 896 21.14 -7.67 25.76
N GLY A 897 21.42 -8.36 26.85
CA GLY A 897 22.51 -9.34 26.97
C GLY A 897 22.36 -10.51 26.00
N SER A 898 21.13 -11.00 25.82
CA SER A 898 20.81 -12.03 24.85
C SER A 898 21.06 -11.60 23.40
N TYR A 899 20.74 -10.34 23.08
CA TYR A 899 20.88 -9.78 21.73
C TYR A 899 22.34 -9.42 21.40
N PHE A 900 22.95 -8.59 22.24
CA PHE A 900 24.29 -8.05 21.98
C PHE A 900 25.43 -9.02 22.35
N LYS A 901 25.14 -10.05 23.15
CA LYS A 901 26.11 -11.03 23.63
C LYS A 901 27.32 -10.38 24.34
N ARG A 902 27.05 -9.35 25.11
CA ARG A 902 28.01 -8.57 25.89
C ARG A 902 27.53 -8.41 27.35
N PRO A 903 28.44 -8.18 28.30
CA PRO A 903 28.03 -7.81 29.65
C PRO A 903 27.13 -6.58 29.66
N VAL A 904 26.06 -6.61 30.46
CA VAL A 904 25.12 -5.50 30.58
C VAL A 904 25.24 -4.89 31.96
N LYS A 905 25.35 -3.55 32.00
CA LYS A 905 25.21 -2.74 33.20
C LYS A 905 23.88 -1.99 33.16
N CYS A 906 23.22 -1.85 34.28
CA CYS A 906 21.93 -1.20 34.37
C CYS A 906 21.96 -0.01 35.31
N PHE A 907 21.35 1.09 34.89
CA PHE A 907 21.26 2.31 35.65
C PHE A 907 19.82 2.81 35.73
N ILE A 908 19.38 3.20 36.93
CA ILE A 908 18.20 4.02 37.12
C ILE A 908 18.65 5.44 37.30
N ASP A 909 18.25 6.31 36.41
CA ASP A 909 18.61 7.70 36.41
C ASP A 909 17.45 8.52 37.00
N PHE A 910 17.56 8.86 38.28
CA PHE A 910 16.61 9.73 38.97
C PHE A 910 16.90 11.20 38.63
N LEU A 911 16.28 11.63 37.51
CA LEU A 911 16.57 12.94 36.92
C LEU A 911 16.20 14.12 37.83
N SER A 912 15.16 13.99 38.64
CA SER A 912 14.77 15.02 39.61
C SER A 912 15.69 15.10 40.83
N LEU A 913 16.47 14.04 41.11
CA LEU A 913 17.45 13.98 42.21
C LEU A 913 18.89 14.26 41.74
N GLY A 914 19.15 14.22 40.44
CA GLY A 914 20.49 14.33 39.88
C GLY A 914 21.38 13.13 40.16
N GLU A 915 20.80 11.92 40.30
CA GLU A 915 21.51 10.72 40.73
C GLU A 915 21.31 9.58 39.77
N SER A 916 22.38 8.84 39.43
CA SER A 916 22.33 7.56 38.70
C SER A 916 22.69 6.40 39.62
N VAL A 917 21.81 5.41 39.75
CA VAL A 917 21.99 4.25 40.62
C VAL A 917 22.28 3.02 39.77
N GLU A 918 23.46 2.42 39.89
CA GLU A 918 23.77 1.14 39.25
C GLU A 918 22.99 0.01 39.94
N VAL A 919 22.25 -0.78 39.16
CA VAL A 919 21.39 -1.89 39.62
C VAL A 919 22.00 -3.21 39.15
N VAL A 920 22.07 -4.19 40.04
CA VAL A 920 22.46 -5.55 39.71
C VAL A 920 21.20 -6.30 39.23
N PRO A 921 21.12 -6.71 37.93
CA PRO A 921 19.93 -7.37 37.42
C PRO A 921 19.70 -8.75 38.09
N LEU A 922 18.44 -9.07 38.32
CA LEU A 922 18.00 -10.39 38.72
C LEU A 922 18.36 -11.44 37.65
N MET A 923 18.60 -12.66 38.10
CA MET A 923 18.89 -13.76 37.18
C MET A 923 17.61 -14.26 36.50
N LEU A 924 17.77 -14.95 35.35
CA LEU A 924 16.64 -15.43 34.54
C LEU A 924 15.66 -16.30 35.32
N ASP A 925 16.16 -17.18 36.20
CA ASP A 925 15.35 -18.08 37.04
C ASP A 925 14.49 -17.30 38.07
N GLU A 926 14.97 -16.18 38.56
CA GLU A 926 14.20 -15.31 39.46
C GLU A 926 13.05 -14.61 38.74
N ILE A 927 13.32 -14.12 37.51
CA ILE A 927 12.27 -13.58 36.65
C ILE A 927 11.26 -14.66 36.22
N GLU A 928 11.72 -15.89 35.89
CA GLU A 928 10.84 -17.02 35.60
C GLU A 928 9.92 -17.35 36.77
N LYS A 929 10.41 -17.29 37.99
CA LYS A 929 9.61 -17.52 39.19
C LYS A 929 8.51 -16.46 39.32
N LYS A 930 8.84 -15.18 39.11
CA LYS A 930 7.88 -14.08 39.13
C LYS A 930 6.80 -14.24 38.04
N VAL A 931 7.20 -14.61 36.83
CA VAL A 931 6.27 -14.89 35.72
C VAL A 931 5.33 -16.04 36.05
N LYS A 932 5.83 -17.12 36.65
CA LYS A 932 5.00 -18.25 37.05
C LYS A 932 3.97 -17.88 38.12
N THR A 933 4.33 -17.04 39.08
CA THR A 933 3.39 -16.52 40.08
C THR A 933 2.30 -15.69 39.42
N LEU A 934 2.65 -14.78 38.53
CA LEU A 934 1.69 -13.95 37.81
C LEU A 934 0.69 -14.76 36.94
N ILE A 935 1.17 -15.81 36.29
CA ILE A 935 0.30 -16.68 35.47
C ILE A 935 -0.63 -17.54 36.33
N HIS A 936 -0.23 -17.90 37.54
CA HIS A 936 -1.06 -18.66 38.46
C HIS A 936 -2.20 -17.81 39.04
N ASP A 937 -1.99 -16.50 39.11
CA ASP A 937 -2.98 -15.52 39.60
C ASP A 937 -3.86 -14.93 38.47
N LEU A 938 -3.58 -15.23 37.19
CA LEU A 938 -4.36 -14.90 35.98
C LEU A 938 -5.23 -16.10 35.54
#